data_ef3492dcc2c14e5806f7d82753a73c1c
#
_entry.id   ef3492dcc2c14e5806f7d82753a73c1c
#
_cell.length_a   1.000
_cell.length_b   1.000
_cell.length_c   1.000
_cell.angle_alpha   90.00
_cell.angle_beta   90.00
_cell.angle_gamma   90.00
#
_symmetry.space_group_name_H-M   'P 1'
#
loop_
_entity.id
_entity.type
_entity.pdbx_description
1 polymer ?
#
loop_
_entity_poly.entity_id
_entity_poly.type
_entity_poly.pdbx_seq_one_letter_code
_entity_poly.pdbx_strand_id
1 'polypeptide(L)'
;MSDIMHPISIEALLNWIFSEYQQDGTIFGIRKFYHADPTKTISLFGEKMETPCGPAAGPHTQLAQNIIAAYLTGSRFFEVKTVQILDGEDLPVSKPCIAAADECYNVEWSTELRVPQAYDEYVKAWFVLKLLSKEFELGDPNGFIFNMSVGYDLAGIQSPKIDRYINEMQNAEGTPIWAECQAAAKKYLSYFKKVDDLYIEAISPKVCHSITLSTLHGCPSDEIERIAAYLLSEKGLHSFIKCNPTMLGYEYARQTMDELGFDYMVFDDHHFKEDLQFEEAVPMLQRLQLLANSKNLSFGVKITNTFPVTIAANELPGDEMYMSGRSLFPLSISLAQKLSEAFDGKLQISYSGGADIFNSKEIFDAGIWPITMATTLLKPGGYQRMNQVANVLSAAEYPQMVHVNLDKLAQVVEKAKTQARYQKSIKLPESTKLRKTVPLTDCYIAPCRSDGGCPINQDIPAYLRYVSEGNYLKALQVIVDKNPLPFITGTICAHPCMTKCTRQFYEESIHIREVKLEAAEHAYDELLTTLEKPQPKENAPKTAVVGGGPAGISAGYLLAREGMPVTVFEKSETIGGVCSQIVPEFRISMESVQKDVQLAEFMGAEFRTGQEAPSLAELKNQGYTNVIYAIGAWKHGVLRLESGRALNSLEFLKANRENPTLNPYGEQIVVVGGGNTAMDCARAATTLPGVKKVSVVCRRNKRNMPADEEELYLALEDGVDFLELLSPIKHENQQLTCEKMVLGERDASGRRRPIGTGEMIDIPADTVIAAVGEKVDTEFYQALGIHTDNYGKVVSNKETLETNIPGVYVIGDANLGPATIVEAIADATKAANNICLVHNHHYEKDNLNSDVAFVRNKRGILVTDEMSCSQASRCLECSTICESCMDVCPNRANIVVYVEGKPQIVHVDRMCNECGNCETFCPYASAPYKDKFTLFNSEADFYDSTNSGFYVQNPVDKICLLRLWGTVSTIQLTDQGLDVPEDLIALMVTMIEEYAYCMQA
;
A
#
# COMPACT_ATOMS: atom_id res chain seq x y z
N MET A 1 -13.22 16.46 -23.01
CA MET A 1 -12.97 16.30 -21.58
C MET A 1 -11.92 15.25 -21.42
N SER A 2 -10.82 15.53 -20.71
CA SER A 2 -9.67 14.64 -20.52
C SER A 2 -9.99 13.39 -19.66
N ASP A 3 -11.22 13.27 -19.19
CA ASP A 3 -11.76 12.17 -18.39
C ASP A 3 -12.45 11.07 -19.23
N ILE A 4 -12.40 11.18 -20.57
CA ILE A 4 -13.00 10.21 -21.51
C ILE A 4 -11.89 9.41 -22.19
N MET A 5 -11.83 8.11 -21.93
CA MET A 5 -10.92 7.21 -22.64
C MET A 5 -11.41 6.93 -24.07
N HIS A 6 -10.51 6.92 -25.02
CA HIS A 6 -10.79 6.66 -26.42
C HIS A 6 -10.23 5.29 -26.88
N PRO A 7 -11.01 4.44 -27.54
CA PRO A 7 -10.54 3.21 -28.13
C PRO A 7 -9.39 3.45 -29.14
N ILE A 8 -8.44 2.53 -29.20
CA ILE A 8 -7.36 2.52 -30.21
C ILE A 8 -7.83 1.73 -31.43
N SER A 9 -7.59 2.26 -32.66
CA SER A 9 -7.92 1.52 -33.88
C SER A 9 -7.14 0.19 -33.95
N ILE A 10 -7.65 -0.84 -34.63
CA ILE A 10 -6.96 -2.14 -34.73
C ILE A 10 -5.59 -2.01 -35.39
N GLU A 11 -5.42 -1.09 -36.35
CA GLU A 11 -4.13 -0.84 -36.98
C GLU A 11 -3.13 -0.22 -36.00
N ALA A 12 -3.54 0.82 -35.25
CA ALA A 12 -2.69 1.43 -34.24
C ALA A 12 -2.37 0.44 -33.11
N LEU A 13 -3.33 -0.41 -32.72
CA LEU A 13 -3.15 -1.47 -31.73
C LEU A 13 -2.06 -2.46 -32.14
N LEU A 14 -2.10 -2.98 -33.39
CA LEU A 14 -1.07 -3.89 -33.90
C LEU A 14 0.27 -3.18 -34.06
N ASN A 15 0.28 -1.93 -34.55
CA ASN A 15 1.50 -1.16 -34.64
C ASN A 15 2.15 -0.97 -33.27
N TRP A 16 1.38 -0.63 -32.25
CA TRP A 16 1.89 -0.51 -30.87
C TRP A 16 2.51 -1.82 -30.38
N ILE A 17 1.77 -2.93 -30.49
CA ILE A 17 2.22 -4.25 -30.07
C ILE A 17 3.58 -4.61 -30.68
N PHE A 18 3.74 -4.48 -32.00
CA PHE A 18 4.99 -4.87 -32.67
C PHE A 18 6.12 -3.89 -32.41
N SER A 19 5.85 -2.59 -32.40
CA SER A 19 6.87 -1.57 -32.18
C SER A 19 7.43 -1.66 -30.76
N GLU A 20 6.57 -1.73 -29.75
CA GLU A 20 6.99 -1.88 -28.35
C GLU A 20 7.72 -3.21 -28.11
N TYR A 21 7.21 -4.32 -28.69
CA TYR A 21 7.87 -5.61 -28.54
C TYR A 21 9.25 -5.63 -29.20
N GLN A 22 9.40 -5.04 -30.36
CA GLN A 22 10.67 -4.97 -31.07
C GLN A 22 11.69 -4.09 -30.31
N GLN A 23 11.24 -3.01 -29.72
CA GLN A 23 12.08 -2.03 -29.03
C GLN A 23 12.45 -2.47 -27.61
N ASP A 24 11.45 -2.85 -26.79
CA ASP A 24 11.59 -3.04 -25.35
C ASP A 24 11.35 -4.50 -24.91
N GLY A 25 10.92 -5.39 -25.83
CA GLY A 25 10.55 -6.78 -25.52
C GLY A 25 9.27 -6.87 -24.67
N THR A 26 8.44 -5.82 -24.63
CA THR A 26 7.21 -5.73 -23.86
C THR A 26 6.00 -5.49 -24.77
N ILE A 27 4.79 -5.78 -24.27
CA ILE A 27 3.54 -5.42 -24.92
C ILE A 27 2.65 -4.76 -23.88
N PHE A 28 2.29 -3.49 -24.07
CA PHE A 28 1.60 -2.65 -23.07
C PHE A 28 2.28 -2.68 -21.70
N GLY A 29 3.62 -2.67 -21.67
CA GLY A 29 4.45 -2.74 -20.48
C GLY A 29 4.49 -4.11 -19.78
N ILE A 30 3.85 -5.15 -20.36
CA ILE A 30 3.96 -6.52 -19.85
C ILE A 30 5.28 -7.12 -20.32
N ARG A 31 6.11 -7.59 -19.37
CA ARG A 31 7.46 -8.12 -19.61
C ARG A 31 7.55 -9.64 -19.53
N LYS A 32 6.76 -10.26 -18.64
CA LYS A 32 6.77 -11.71 -18.42
C LYS A 32 5.52 -12.29 -19.02
N PHE A 33 5.66 -12.91 -20.18
CA PHE A 33 4.56 -13.61 -20.82
C PHE A 33 4.38 -14.98 -20.15
N TYR A 34 3.14 -15.31 -19.86
CA TYR A 34 2.75 -16.62 -19.37
C TYR A 34 2.60 -17.60 -20.54
N HIS A 35 3.24 -18.75 -20.43
CA HIS A 35 3.10 -19.86 -21.36
C HIS A 35 2.31 -20.98 -20.69
N ALA A 36 1.14 -21.30 -21.26
CA ALA A 36 0.26 -22.33 -20.71
C ALA A 36 0.86 -23.73 -20.90
N ASP A 37 0.63 -24.63 -19.94
CA ASP A 37 0.96 -26.05 -20.08
C ASP A 37 -0.11 -26.72 -20.98
N PRO A 38 0.26 -27.22 -22.18
CA PRO A 38 -0.70 -27.78 -23.11
C PRO A 38 -1.36 -29.07 -22.61
N THR A 39 -0.83 -29.68 -21.57
CA THR A 39 -1.40 -30.90 -20.94
C THR A 39 -2.48 -30.57 -19.91
N LYS A 40 -2.57 -29.32 -19.47
CA LYS A 40 -3.48 -28.82 -18.43
C LYS A 40 -4.63 -28.03 -19.06
N THR A 41 -5.80 -28.61 -19.12
CA THR A 41 -7.03 -27.94 -19.57
C THR A 41 -8.22 -28.36 -18.72
N ILE A 42 -9.14 -27.43 -18.50
CA ILE A 42 -10.44 -27.66 -17.88
C ILE A 42 -11.55 -27.25 -18.83
N SER A 43 -12.65 -28.00 -18.89
CA SER A 43 -13.75 -27.69 -19.80
C SER A 43 -14.85 -26.91 -19.08
N LEU A 44 -15.22 -25.78 -19.67
CA LEU A 44 -16.35 -24.95 -19.25
C LEU A 44 -17.19 -24.59 -20.48
N PHE A 45 -18.49 -24.70 -20.39
CA PHE A 45 -19.43 -24.39 -21.51
C PHE A 45 -19.19 -25.22 -22.81
N GLY A 46 -18.54 -26.37 -22.67
CA GLY A 46 -18.11 -27.16 -23.83
C GLY A 46 -16.80 -26.70 -24.47
N GLU A 47 -16.20 -25.62 -24.00
CA GLU A 47 -14.94 -25.08 -24.48
C GLU A 47 -13.78 -25.44 -23.53
N LYS A 48 -12.54 -25.41 -24.02
CA LYS A 48 -11.33 -25.65 -23.24
C LYS A 48 -10.78 -24.34 -22.68
N MET A 49 -10.29 -24.40 -21.46
CA MET A 49 -9.63 -23.31 -20.78
C MET A 49 -8.33 -23.80 -20.14
N GLU A 50 -7.20 -23.16 -20.43
CA GLU A 50 -5.88 -23.61 -19.97
C GLU A 50 -5.63 -23.24 -18.49
N THR A 51 -6.04 -22.04 -18.07
CA THR A 51 -5.99 -21.60 -16.65
C THR A 51 -7.37 -21.13 -16.21
N PRO A 52 -7.88 -21.61 -15.05
CA PRO A 52 -9.22 -21.28 -14.58
C PRO A 52 -9.29 -19.92 -13.87
N CYS A 53 -8.60 -18.91 -14.42
CA CYS A 53 -8.58 -17.57 -13.84
C CYS A 53 -8.54 -16.46 -14.90
N GLY A 54 -8.91 -15.25 -14.49
CA GLY A 54 -8.84 -14.06 -15.33
C GLY A 54 -9.41 -12.82 -14.68
N PRO A 55 -9.56 -11.71 -15.43
CA PRO A 55 -10.17 -10.50 -14.94
C PRO A 55 -11.70 -10.63 -14.81
N ALA A 56 -12.25 -10.07 -13.73
CA ALA A 56 -13.69 -9.87 -13.59
C ALA A 56 -14.19 -8.73 -14.50
N ALA A 57 -15.50 -8.65 -14.72
CA ALA A 57 -16.13 -7.53 -15.41
C ALA A 57 -15.90 -6.21 -14.65
N GLY A 58 -14.82 -5.53 -14.98
CA GLY A 58 -14.32 -4.36 -14.28
C GLY A 58 -13.45 -3.48 -15.17
N PRO A 59 -12.65 -2.55 -14.60
CA PRO A 59 -11.84 -1.63 -15.39
C PRO A 59 -10.83 -2.32 -16.31
N HIS A 60 -10.43 -3.55 -16.00
CA HIS A 60 -9.46 -4.34 -16.79
C HIS A 60 -10.07 -5.06 -18.01
N THR A 61 -11.34 -4.89 -18.31
CA THR A 61 -12.02 -5.57 -19.43
C THR A 61 -12.89 -4.64 -20.28
N GLN A 62 -12.56 -3.33 -20.26
CA GLN A 62 -13.25 -2.33 -21.09
C GLN A 62 -12.61 -2.14 -22.46
N LEU A 63 -11.27 -2.11 -22.52
CA LEU A 63 -10.49 -1.83 -23.74
C LEU A 63 -9.72 -3.06 -24.20
N ALA A 64 -9.42 -3.15 -25.49
CA ALA A 64 -8.70 -4.28 -26.07
C ALA A 64 -7.31 -4.46 -25.44
N GLN A 65 -6.55 -3.38 -25.23
CA GLN A 65 -5.22 -3.45 -24.59
C GLN A 65 -5.27 -3.97 -23.16
N ASN A 66 -6.37 -3.74 -22.44
CA ASN A 66 -6.54 -4.23 -21.07
C ASN A 66 -6.66 -5.77 -21.07
N ILE A 67 -7.48 -6.30 -21.98
CA ILE A 67 -7.72 -7.73 -22.16
C ILE A 67 -6.45 -8.42 -22.66
N ILE A 68 -5.72 -7.79 -23.60
CA ILE A 68 -4.43 -8.29 -24.10
C ILE A 68 -3.41 -8.38 -22.96
N ALA A 69 -3.27 -7.34 -22.15
CA ALA A 69 -2.36 -7.34 -21.02
C ALA A 69 -2.70 -8.47 -20.00
N ALA A 70 -3.98 -8.70 -19.73
CA ALA A 70 -4.42 -9.78 -18.86
C ALA A 70 -4.13 -11.18 -19.47
N TYR A 71 -4.31 -11.35 -20.78
CA TYR A 71 -3.98 -12.61 -21.47
C TYR A 71 -2.49 -12.94 -21.39
N LEU A 72 -1.64 -11.96 -21.68
CA LEU A 72 -0.19 -12.11 -21.64
C LEU A 72 0.32 -12.55 -20.26
N THR A 73 -0.42 -12.25 -19.20
CA THR A 73 -0.08 -12.60 -17.82
C THR A 73 -0.75 -13.86 -17.28
N GLY A 74 -1.45 -14.63 -18.14
CA GLY A 74 -1.95 -15.97 -17.80
C GLY A 74 -3.46 -16.09 -17.65
N SER A 75 -4.22 -15.00 -17.84
CA SER A 75 -5.68 -15.07 -17.87
C SER A 75 -6.17 -15.89 -19.04
N ARG A 76 -7.16 -16.78 -18.80
CA ARG A 76 -7.80 -17.58 -19.83
C ARG A 76 -9.34 -17.57 -19.73
N PHE A 77 -9.89 -16.91 -18.72
CA PHE A 77 -11.31 -16.62 -18.59
C PHE A 77 -11.52 -15.11 -18.45
N PHE A 78 -12.28 -14.51 -19.36
CA PHE A 78 -12.48 -13.06 -19.41
C PHE A 78 -13.94 -12.72 -19.26
N GLU A 79 -14.33 -12.11 -18.15
CA GLU A 79 -15.62 -11.44 -18.07
C GLU A 79 -15.48 -10.03 -18.64
N VAL A 80 -16.01 -9.79 -19.83
CA VAL A 80 -15.98 -8.46 -20.43
C VAL A 80 -16.88 -7.51 -19.65
N LYS A 81 -16.52 -6.23 -19.60
CA LYS A 81 -17.23 -5.22 -18.78
C LYS A 81 -18.71 -5.17 -19.16
N THR A 82 -19.55 -5.06 -18.15
CA THR A 82 -21.01 -5.06 -18.29
C THR A 82 -21.49 -3.97 -19.24
N VAL A 83 -22.35 -4.33 -20.20
CA VAL A 83 -23.10 -3.41 -21.05
C VAL A 83 -24.54 -3.35 -20.61
N GLN A 84 -25.20 -2.22 -20.87
CA GLN A 84 -26.60 -1.98 -20.58
C GLN A 84 -27.23 -1.06 -21.65
N ILE A 85 -28.53 -0.82 -21.56
CA ILE A 85 -29.24 0.00 -22.54
C ILE A 85 -28.76 1.47 -22.56
N LEU A 86 -28.37 2.02 -21.39
CA LEU A 86 -27.75 3.35 -21.26
C LEU A 86 -26.29 3.26 -21.70
N ASP A 87 -25.84 4.22 -22.47
CA ASP A 87 -24.42 4.36 -22.80
C ASP A 87 -23.66 5.05 -21.66
N GLY A 88 -22.32 4.92 -21.63
CA GLY A 88 -21.50 5.53 -20.57
C GLY A 88 -21.65 7.05 -20.46
N GLU A 89 -21.97 7.74 -21.56
CA GLU A 89 -22.25 9.18 -21.56
C GLU A 89 -23.56 9.56 -20.82
N ASP A 90 -24.52 8.66 -20.75
CA ASP A 90 -25.81 8.84 -20.06
C ASP A 90 -25.71 8.51 -18.56
N LEU A 91 -24.58 7.90 -18.14
CA LEU A 91 -24.29 7.54 -16.76
C LEU A 91 -22.97 8.20 -16.32
N PRO A 92 -22.98 9.48 -15.97
CA PRO A 92 -21.76 10.18 -15.57
C PRO A 92 -21.19 9.53 -14.31
N VAL A 93 -20.01 8.93 -14.42
CA VAL A 93 -19.24 8.41 -13.30
C VAL A 93 -18.46 9.57 -12.69
N SER A 94 -18.71 9.87 -11.43
CA SER A 94 -17.96 10.90 -10.71
C SER A 94 -16.47 10.53 -10.63
N LYS A 95 -15.58 11.47 -10.90
CA LYS A 95 -14.13 11.25 -10.90
C LYS A 95 -13.45 11.94 -9.69
N PRO A 96 -12.47 11.31 -9.04
CA PRO A 96 -11.97 9.94 -9.25
C PRO A 96 -13.02 8.88 -8.87
N CYS A 97 -12.99 7.71 -9.52
CA CYS A 97 -13.98 6.66 -9.30
C CYS A 97 -13.43 5.39 -8.63
N ILE A 98 -12.13 5.29 -8.38
CA ILE A 98 -11.46 4.14 -7.74
C ILE A 98 -10.52 4.60 -6.64
N ALA A 99 -10.67 4.01 -5.45
CA ALA A 99 -9.77 4.12 -4.31
C ALA A 99 -9.40 2.72 -3.81
N ALA A 100 -8.34 2.12 -4.39
CA ALA A 100 -7.98 0.72 -4.17
C ALA A 100 -6.90 0.50 -3.09
N ALA A 101 -6.83 1.35 -2.05
CA ALA A 101 -5.79 1.27 -1.01
C ALA A 101 -5.85 -0.06 -0.22
N ASP A 102 -6.55 -0.11 0.87
CA ASP A 102 -6.73 -1.32 1.69
C ASP A 102 -8.06 -2.00 1.36
N GLU A 103 -9.18 -1.44 1.80
CA GLU A 103 -10.48 -1.73 1.22
C GLU A 103 -10.54 -1.08 -0.16
N CYS A 104 -10.87 -1.79 -1.18
CA CYS A 104 -11.02 -1.19 -2.49
C CYS A 104 -12.44 -0.66 -2.65
N TYR A 105 -12.56 0.63 -2.81
CA TYR A 105 -13.83 1.29 -3.10
C TYR A 105 -13.89 1.74 -4.55
N ASN A 106 -15.06 1.66 -5.17
CA ASN A 106 -15.32 2.16 -6.50
C ASN A 106 -16.78 2.64 -6.63
N VAL A 107 -17.03 3.48 -7.63
CA VAL A 107 -18.36 3.95 -8.02
C VAL A 107 -18.67 3.64 -9.49
N GLU A 108 -17.92 2.73 -10.12
CA GLU A 108 -18.16 2.27 -11.50
C GLU A 108 -19.21 1.17 -11.55
N TRP A 109 -20.17 1.28 -12.48
CA TRP A 109 -21.26 0.32 -12.63
C TRP A 109 -21.15 -0.53 -13.90
N SER A 110 -21.12 0.13 -15.06
CA SER A 110 -21.07 -0.48 -16.37
C SER A 110 -19.88 0.02 -17.16
N THR A 111 -19.77 -0.33 -18.43
CA THR A 111 -18.77 0.26 -19.32
C THR A 111 -18.98 1.76 -19.48
N GLU A 112 -17.90 2.52 -19.54
CA GLU A 112 -17.89 3.95 -19.87
C GLU A 112 -17.94 4.19 -21.40
N LEU A 113 -17.84 3.13 -22.19
CA LEU A 113 -17.96 3.19 -23.64
C LEU A 113 -19.43 3.11 -24.10
N ARG A 114 -19.71 3.61 -25.29
CA ARG A 114 -20.96 3.28 -25.99
C ARG A 114 -21.00 1.79 -26.33
N VAL A 115 -22.18 1.17 -26.31
CA VAL A 115 -22.32 -0.27 -26.56
C VAL A 115 -21.64 -0.74 -27.85
N PRO A 116 -21.77 -0.02 -29.02
CA PRO A 116 -21.00 -0.41 -30.23
C PRO A 116 -19.49 -0.33 -30.06
N GLN A 117 -18.97 0.67 -29.34
CA GLN A 117 -17.53 0.78 -29.06
C GLN A 117 -17.05 -0.36 -28.16
N ALA A 118 -17.80 -0.70 -27.12
CA ALA A 118 -17.49 -1.83 -26.24
C ALA A 118 -17.46 -3.15 -27.03
N TYR A 119 -18.43 -3.35 -27.93
CA TYR A 119 -18.45 -4.48 -28.85
C TYR A 119 -17.19 -4.55 -29.72
N ASP A 120 -16.81 -3.43 -30.34
CA ASP A 120 -15.61 -3.34 -31.19
C ASP A 120 -14.35 -3.68 -30.39
N GLU A 121 -14.23 -3.21 -29.15
CA GLU A 121 -13.09 -3.50 -28.27
C GLU A 121 -13.00 -5.00 -27.94
N TYR A 122 -14.11 -5.66 -27.67
CA TYR A 122 -14.12 -7.09 -27.34
C TYR A 122 -13.80 -7.96 -28.56
N VAL A 123 -14.29 -7.61 -29.75
CA VAL A 123 -13.96 -8.30 -30.99
C VAL A 123 -12.49 -8.12 -31.36
N LYS A 124 -11.97 -6.88 -31.26
CA LYS A 124 -10.53 -6.60 -31.46
C LYS A 124 -9.67 -7.43 -30.52
N ALA A 125 -10.00 -7.44 -29.23
CA ALA A 125 -9.28 -8.23 -28.24
C ALA A 125 -9.29 -9.72 -28.61
N TRP A 126 -10.47 -10.30 -28.85
CA TRP A 126 -10.61 -11.70 -29.27
C TRP A 126 -9.71 -12.05 -30.46
N PHE A 127 -9.77 -11.23 -31.50
CA PHE A 127 -9.00 -11.46 -32.73
C PHE A 127 -7.49 -11.37 -32.46
N VAL A 128 -7.04 -10.35 -31.77
CA VAL A 128 -5.61 -10.13 -31.43
C VAL A 128 -5.08 -11.24 -30.52
N LEU A 129 -5.86 -11.72 -29.54
CA LEU A 129 -5.45 -12.84 -28.70
C LEU A 129 -5.17 -14.11 -29.50
N LYS A 130 -5.98 -14.41 -30.56
CA LYS A 130 -5.73 -15.56 -31.47
C LYS A 130 -4.39 -15.39 -32.19
N LEU A 131 -4.08 -14.16 -32.66
CA LEU A 131 -2.80 -13.87 -33.32
C LEU A 131 -1.62 -14.01 -32.35
N LEU A 132 -1.69 -13.41 -31.18
CA LEU A 132 -0.61 -13.43 -30.19
C LEU A 132 -0.36 -14.81 -29.61
N SER A 133 -1.42 -15.58 -29.36
CA SER A 133 -1.31 -16.96 -28.89
C SER A 133 -0.49 -17.81 -29.87
N LYS A 134 -0.78 -17.70 -31.19
CA LYS A 134 -0.05 -18.39 -32.25
C LYS A 134 1.39 -17.87 -32.41
N GLU A 135 1.55 -16.55 -32.48
CA GLU A 135 2.84 -15.91 -32.76
C GLU A 135 3.87 -16.17 -31.64
N PHE A 136 3.46 -15.99 -30.39
CA PHE A 136 4.34 -16.11 -29.24
C PHE A 136 4.28 -17.47 -28.52
N GLU A 137 3.51 -18.44 -29.06
CA GLU A 137 3.34 -19.80 -28.46
C GLU A 137 2.88 -19.73 -27.00
N LEU A 138 1.90 -18.86 -26.70
CA LEU A 138 1.43 -18.62 -25.34
C LEU A 138 0.47 -19.71 -24.83
N GLY A 139 0.04 -20.61 -25.70
CA GLY A 139 -0.92 -21.70 -25.46
C GLY A 139 -1.74 -22.02 -26.70
N ASP A 140 -2.80 -22.82 -26.52
CA ASP A 140 -3.76 -23.09 -27.58
C ASP A 140 -4.53 -21.82 -27.93
N PRO A 141 -4.59 -21.39 -29.22
CA PRO A 141 -5.44 -20.27 -29.61
C PRO A 141 -6.92 -20.42 -29.22
N ASN A 142 -7.38 -21.63 -28.96
CA ASN A 142 -8.74 -21.94 -28.49
C ASN A 142 -8.78 -22.30 -26.98
N GLY A 143 -7.69 -22.04 -26.24
CA GLY A 143 -7.55 -22.37 -24.82
C GLY A 143 -8.04 -21.28 -23.86
N PHE A 144 -8.87 -20.33 -24.30
CA PHE A 144 -9.44 -19.27 -23.48
C PHE A 144 -10.90 -18.98 -23.82
N ILE A 145 -11.65 -18.44 -22.89
CA ILE A 145 -13.10 -18.19 -22.97
C ILE A 145 -13.39 -16.71 -22.67
N PHE A 146 -14.21 -16.08 -23.52
CA PHE A 146 -14.88 -14.82 -23.22
C PHE A 146 -16.26 -15.10 -22.66
N ASN A 147 -16.69 -14.31 -21.69
CA ASN A 147 -18.00 -14.37 -21.07
C ASN A 147 -18.60 -12.96 -21.07
N MET A 148 -19.74 -12.78 -21.75
CA MET A 148 -20.46 -11.50 -21.77
C MET A 148 -20.97 -11.13 -20.36
N SER A 149 -21.17 -9.86 -20.11
CA SER A 149 -21.89 -9.37 -18.94
C SER A 149 -22.93 -8.33 -19.38
N VAL A 150 -24.19 -8.53 -19.00
CA VAL A 150 -25.29 -7.61 -19.28
C VAL A 150 -26.03 -7.29 -17.98
N GLY A 151 -26.60 -6.08 -17.93
CA GLY A 151 -27.42 -5.63 -16.82
C GLY A 151 -28.62 -4.83 -17.32
N TYR A 152 -29.56 -4.47 -16.44
CA TYR A 152 -30.80 -3.76 -16.62
C TYR A 152 -32.04 -4.68 -16.54
N ASP A 153 -33.24 -4.17 -16.89
CA ASP A 153 -34.48 -4.94 -16.92
C ASP A 153 -34.63 -5.79 -18.22
N LEU A 154 -35.63 -6.64 -18.26
CA LEU A 154 -35.89 -7.50 -19.43
C LEU A 154 -36.15 -6.69 -20.72
N ALA A 155 -36.88 -5.60 -20.64
CA ALA A 155 -37.18 -4.74 -21.79
C ALA A 155 -35.91 -4.10 -22.36
N GLY A 156 -35.00 -3.65 -21.49
CA GLY A 156 -33.68 -3.13 -21.86
C GLY A 156 -32.79 -4.17 -22.52
N ILE A 157 -32.75 -5.40 -21.98
CA ILE A 157 -31.96 -6.50 -22.55
C ILE A 157 -32.54 -6.94 -23.92
N GLN A 158 -33.86 -6.90 -24.09
CA GLN A 158 -34.52 -7.17 -25.34
C GLN A 158 -34.51 -5.99 -26.33
N SER A 159 -34.00 -4.84 -25.95
CA SER A 159 -33.88 -3.67 -26.84
C SER A 159 -33.05 -4.01 -28.09
N PRO A 160 -33.35 -3.40 -29.25
CA PRO A 160 -32.56 -3.68 -30.49
C PRO A 160 -31.06 -3.45 -30.33
N LYS A 161 -30.65 -2.52 -29.43
CA LYS A 161 -29.24 -2.21 -29.12
C LYS A 161 -28.55 -3.40 -28.45
N ILE A 162 -29.11 -3.91 -27.37
CA ILE A 162 -28.50 -5.01 -26.58
C ILE A 162 -28.73 -6.36 -27.29
N ASP A 163 -29.86 -6.56 -27.91
CA ASP A 163 -30.14 -7.76 -28.72
C ASP A 163 -29.11 -7.93 -29.84
N ARG A 164 -28.82 -6.85 -30.56
CA ARG A 164 -27.77 -6.82 -31.59
C ARG A 164 -26.40 -7.15 -31.00
N TYR A 165 -26.01 -6.51 -29.87
CA TYR A 165 -24.76 -6.79 -29.19
C TYR A 165 -24.60 -8.27 -28.83
N ILE A 166 -25.63 -8.90 -28.25
CA ILE A 166 -25.61 -10.34 -27.91
C ILE A 166 -25.44 -11.21 -29.16
N ASN A 167 -26.22 -10.94 -30.21
CA ASN A 167 -26.16 -11.74 -31.43
C ASN A 167 -24.83 -11.63 -32.17
N GLU A 168 -24.26 -10.41 -32.25
CA GLU A 168 -22.98 -10.15 -32.89
C GLU A 168 -21.80 -10.69 -32.06
N MET A 169 -21.88 -10.70 -30.72
CA MET A 169 -20.90 -11.39 -29.87
C MET A 169 -20.95 -12.92 -30.05
N GLN A 170 -22.11 -13.51 -30.31
CA GLN A 170 -22.20 -14.92 -30.64
C GLN A 170 -21.58 -15.25 -32.03
N ASN A 171 -21.71 -14.34 -33.00
CA ASN A 171 -21.06 -14.45 -34.29
C ASN A 171 -20.78 -13.08 -34.91
N ALA A 172 -19.51 -12.67 -34.91
CA ALA A 172 -19.05 -11.40 -35.47
C ALA A 172 -18.89 -11.41 -37.00
N GLU A 173 -19.18 -12.54 -37.68
CA GLU A 173 -19.04 -12.67 -39.15
C GLU A 173 -19.90 -11.60 -39.87
N GLY A 174 -19.30 -10.88 -40.82
CA GLY A 174 -19.98 -9.83 -41.60
C GLY A 174 -20.10 -8.47 -40.89
N THR A 175 -19.62 -8.31 -39.65
CA THR A 175 -19.56 -7.00 -38.97
C THR A 175 -18.37 -6.17 -39.49
N PRO A 176 -18.48 -4.82 -39.49
CA PRO A 176 -17.39 -3.96 -39.94
C PRO A 176 -16.07 -4.22 -39.22
N ILE A 177 -16.10 -4.29 -37.87
CA ILE A 177 -14.92 -4.49 -37.08
C ILE A 177 -14.21 -5.83 -37.35
N TRP A 178 -14.96 -6.89 -37.65
CA TRP A 178 -14.39 -8.18 -38.03
C TRP A 178 -13.57 -8.07 -39.32
N ALA A 179 -14.14 -7.40 -40.35
CA ALA A 179 -13.47 -7.15 -41.62
C ALA A 179 -12.23 -6.25 -41.42
N GLU A 180 -12.30 -5.24 -40.56
CA GLU A 180 -11.16 -4.37 -40.21
C GLU A 180 -10.04 -5.18 -39.53
N CYS A 181 -10.37 -6.07 -38.62
CA CYS A 181 -9.38 -6.92 -37.93
C CYS A 181 -8.66 -7.84 -38.95
N GLN A 182 -9.37 -8.47 -39.87
CA GLN A 182 -8.76 -9.30 -40.91
C GLN A 182 -7.86 -8.46 -41.84
N ALA A 183 -8.32 -7.29 -42.27
CA ALA A 183 -7.57 -6.43 -43.16
C ALA A 183 -6.30 -5.91 -42.48
N ALA A 184 -6.38 -5.47 -41.24
CA ALA A 184 -5.25 -5.02 -40.44
C ALA A 184 -4.22 -6.14 -40.23
N ALA A 185 -4.65 -7.35 -39.85
CA ALA A 185 -3.74 -8.48 -39.67
C ALA A 185 -2.99 -8.83 -40.99
N LYS A 186 -3.67 -8.82 -42.13
CA LYS A 186 -3.04 -9.04 -43.44
C LYS A 186 -2.05 -7.91 -43.79
N LYS A 187 -2.36 -6.65 -43.45
CA LYS A 187 -1.45 -5.50 -43.64
C LYS A 187 -0.15 -5.64 -42.84
N TYR A 188 -0.24 -6.18 -41.62
CA TYR A 188 0.89 -6.41 -40.73
C TYR A 188 1.53 -7.80 -40.86
N LEU A 189 1.18 -8.59 -41.88
CA LEU A 189 1.60 -9.99 -42.05
C LEU A 189 3.13 -10.16 -42.01
N SER A 190 3.89 -9.21 -42.52
CA SER A 190 5.37 -9.24 -42.53
C SER A 190 6.00 -9.17 -41.15
N TYR A 191 5.26 -8.75 -40.11
CA TYR A 191 5.73 -8.71 -38.72
C TYR A 191 5.58 -10.04 -38.00
N PHE A 192 4.72 -10.93 -38.54
CA PHE A 192 4.50 -12.25 -37.96
C PHE A 192 5.50 -13.27 -38.51
N LYS A 193 5.89 -14.23 -37.68
CA LYS A 193 6.78 -15.34 -38.03
C LYS A 193 6.02 -16.67 -38.13
N LYS A 194 4.91 -16.82 -37.40
CA LYS A 194 4.13 -18.06 -37.28
C LYS A 194 2.67 -17.92 -37.72
N VAL A 195 2.19 -16.71 -37.93
CA VAL A 195 0.88 -16.41 -38.47
C VAL A 195 1.00 -16.18 -39.97
N ASP A 196 0.13 -16.82 -40.75
CA ASP A 196 0.00 -16.66 -42.21
C ASP A 196 -1.44 -16.29 -42.60
N ASP A 197 -1.67 -16.00 -43.89
CA ASP A 197 -3.02 -15.65 -44.41
C ASP A 197 -4.06 -16.71 -44.12
N LEU A 198 -3.70 -18.00 -44.26
CA LEU A 198 -4.63 -19.11 -44.02
C LEU A 198 -5.05 -19.17 -42.55
N TYR A 199 -4.10 -18.90 -41.63
CA TYR A 199 -4.45 -18.85 -40.23
C TYR A 199 -5.38 -17.68 -39.91
N ILE A 200 -5.12 -16.48 -40.49
CA ILE A 200 -5.98 -15.29 -40.30
C ILE A 200 -7.42 -15.59 -40.76
N GLU A 201 -7.59 -16.24 -41.92
CA GLU A 201 -8.89 -16.61 -42.46
C GLU A 201 -9.60 -17.71 -41.64
N ALA A 202 -8.83 -18.56 -40.96
CA ALA A 202 -9.36 -19.66 -40.14
C ALA A 202 -9.75 -19.21 -38.69
N ILE A 203 -9.46 -17.98 -38.29
CA ILE A 203 -9.88 -17.45 -36.98
C ILE A 203 -11.41 -17.46 -36.89
N SER A 204 -11.95 -18.09 -35.84
CA SER A 204 -13.40 -18.21 -35.65
C SER A 204 -14.04 -16.86 -35.30
N PRO A 205 -15.10 -16.43 -35.99
CA PRO A 205 -15.87 -15.24 -35.65
C PRO A 205 -16.79 -15.43 -34.43
N LYS A 206 -16.88 -16.64 -33.89
CA LYS A 206 -17.68 -16.95 -32.70
C LYS A 206 -16.91 -16.51 -31.47
N VAL A 207 -17.26 -15.31 -30.94
CA VAL A 207 -16.51 -14.67 -29.87
C VAL A 207 -16.95 -15.21 -28.52
N CYS A 208 -18.27 -15.40 -28.29
CA CYS A 208 -18.76 -15.73 -26.95
C CYS A 208 -20.07 -16.52 -27.00
N HIS A 209 -20.18 -17.54 -26.11
CA HIS A 209 -21.39 -18.39 -25.99
C HIS A 209 -21.98 -18.39 -24.59
N SER A 210 -21.49 -17.52 -23.70
CA SER A 210 -21.88 -17.46 -22.29
C SER A 210 -22.10 -16.03 -21.82
N ILE A 211 -22.91 -15.88 -20.80
CA ILE A 211 -23.29 -14.58 -20.29
C ILE A 211 -23.47 -14.59 -18.77
N THR A 212 -23.03 -13.53 -18.13
CA THR A 212 -23.36 -13.22 -16.72
C THR A 212 -24.45 -12.15 -16.68
N LEU A 213 -25.56 -12.44 -16.04
CA LEU A 213 -26.59 -11.47 -15.70
C LEU A 213 -26.20 -10.72 -14.44
N SER A 214 -25.93 -9.42 -14.57
CA SER A 214 -25.59 -8.51 -13.47
C SER A 214 -26.76 -7.53 -13.28
N THR A 215 -27.71 -7.87 -12.43
CA THR A 215 -28.86 -7.04 -12.14
C THR A 215 -28.50 -5.85 -11.25
N LEU A 216 -29.30 -4.77 -11.33
CA LEU A 216 -29.24 -3.66 -10.40
C LEU A 216 -29.64 -4.12 -9.00
N HIS A 217 -29.23 -3.37 -7.98
CA HIS A 217 -29.76 -3.51 -6.62
C HIS A 217 -31.28 -3.27 -6.65
N GLY A 218 -32.04 -4.05 -5.87
CA GLY A 218 -33.49 -3.98 -5.84
C GLY A 218 -34.25 -4.65 -7.00
N CYS A 219 -33.56 -5.42 -7.89
CA CYS A 219 -34.24 -6.17 -8.95
C CYS A 219 -35.01 -7.37 -8.36
N PRO A 220 -36.35 -7.49 -8.61
CA PRO A 220 -37.16 -8.58 -8.07
C PRO A 220 -36.77 -9.95 -8.59
N SER A 221 -36.97 -11.00 -7.77
CA SER A 221 -36.60 -12.38 -8.12
C SER A 221 -37.30 -12.90 -9.39
N ASP A 222 -38.55 -12.54 -9.63
CA ASP A 222 -39.31 -12.90 -10.82
C ASP A 222 -38.80 -12.23 -12.10
N GLU A 223 -38.29 -11.00 -11.99
CA GLU A 223 -37.65 -10.30 -13.10
C GLU A 223 -36.29 -10.96 -13.44
N ILE A 224 -35.48 -11.27 -12.45
CA ILE A 224 -34.22 -12.00 -12.63
C ILE A 224 -34.46 -13.33 -13.32
N GLU A 225 -35.50 -14.09 -12.88
CA GLU A 225 -35.86 -15.37 -13.46
C GLU A 225 -36.31 -15.23 -14.93
N ARG A 226 -37.11 -14.23 -15.24
CA ARG A 226 -37.57 -13.98 -16.63
C ARG A 226 -36.41 -13.61 -17.56
N ILE A 227 -35.49 -12.77 -17.10
CA ILE A 227 -34.30 -12.42 -17.88
C ILE A 227 -33.42 -13.65 -18.12
N ALA A 228 -33.13 -14.41 -17.08
CA ALA A 228 -32.28 -15.61 -17.19
C ALA A 228 -32.95 -16.68 -18.09
N ALA A 229 -34.27 -16.88 -17.98
CA ALA A 229 -35.02 -17.80 -18.84
C ALA A 229 -34.99 -17.36 -20.32
N TYR A 230 -35.06 -16.05 -20.60
CA TYR A 230 -34.90 -15.51 -21.97
C TYR A 230 -33.52 -15.80 -22.52
N LEU A 231 -32.43 -15.53 -21.73
CA LEU A 231 -31.07 -15.78 -22.18
C LEU A 231 -30.79 -17.27 -22.44
N LEU A 232 -31.34 -18.17 -21.63
CA LEU A 232 -31.23 -19.63 -21.80
C LEU A 232 -32.06 -20.11 -22.96
N SER A 233 -33.32 -19.69 -23.09
CA SER A 233 -34.27 -20.31 -24.01
C SER A 233 -34.25 -19.71 -25.42
N GLU A 234 -34.18 -18.37 -25.51
CA GLU A 234 -34.27 -17.64 -26.77
C GLU A 234 -32.89 -17.34 -27.36
N LYS A 235 -31.90 -17.03 -26.50
CA LYS A 235 -30.51 -16.72 -26.92
C LYS A 235 -29.61 -17.94 -26.96
N GLY A 236 -29.98 -19.05 -26.27
CA GLY A 236 -29.20 -20.26 -26.21
C GLY A 236 -27.83 -20.10 -25.58
N LEU A 237 -27.72 -19.26 -24.54
CA LEU A 237 -26.47 -18.93 -23.88
C LEU A 237 -26.31 -19.67 -22.55
N HIS A 238 -25.13 -20.25 -22.32
CA HIS A 238 -24.71 -20.63 -20.96
C HIS A 238 -24.78 -19.41 -20.05
N SER A 239 -25.36 -19.52 -18.85
CA SER A 239 -25.72 -18.34 -18.07
C SER A 239 -25.27 -18.45 -16.62
N PHE A 240 -24.70 -17.36 -16.11
CA PHE A 240 -24.47 -17.13 -14.69
C PHE A 240 -25.36 -16.00 -14.19
N ILE A 241 -25.87 -16.13 -12.95
CA ILE A 241 -26.52 -15.03 -12.22
C ILE A 241 -25.53 -14.49 -11.19
N LYS A 242 -25.26 -13.18 -11.25
CA LYS A 242 -24.39 -12.51 -10.28
C LYS A 242 -25.17 -12.25 -9.00
N CYS A 243 -24.69 -12.82 -7.89
CA CYS A 243 -25.30 -12.69 -6.56
C CYS A 243 -24.68 -11.56 -5.76
N ASN A 244 -25.50 -10.87 -4.95
CA ASN A 244 -25.04 -9.81 -4.06
C ASN A 244 -24.69 -10.39 -2.68
N PRO A 245 -23.69 -9.85 -1.98
CA PRO A 245 -23.34 -10.25 -0.60
C PRO A 245 -24.49 -10.03 0.38
N THR A 246 -25.42 -9.13 0.06
CA THR A 246 -26.63 -8.83 0.82
C THR A 246 -27.54 -10.05 1.08
N MET A 247 -27.46 -11.08 0.22
CA MET A 247 -28.15 -12.37 0.42
C MET A 247 -27.74 -13.11 1.74
N LEU A 248 -26.68 -12.70 2.41
CA LEU A 248 -26.31 -13.22 3.74
C LEU A 248 -27.20 -12.69 4.86
N GLY A 249 -27.90 -11.57 4.66
CA GLY A 249 -28.67 -10.85 5.65
C GLY A 249 -27.85 -9.79 6.40
N TYR A 250 -28.51 -8.73 6.84
CA TYR A 250 -27.87 -7.56 7.48
C TYR A 250 -27.10 -7.92 8.75
N GLU A 251 -27.73 -8.69 9.67
CA GLU A 251 -27.11 -9.04 10.95
C GLU A 251 -25.82 -9.84 10.76
N TYR A 252 -25.80 -10.79 9.82
CA TYR A 252 -24.62 -11.58 9.53
C TYR A 252 -23.49 -10.72 8.94
N ALA A 253 -23.82 -9.83 7.99
CA ALA A 253 -22.84 -8.96 7.39
C ALA A 253 -22.27 -7.97 8.41
N ARG A 254 -23.11 -7.36 9.25
CA ARG A 254 -22.70 -6.42 10.31
C ARG A 254 -21.80 -7.08 11.32
N GLN A 255 -22.23 -8.24 11.85
CA GLN A 255 -21.44 -8.99 12.82
C GLN A 255 -20.07 -9.40 12.24
N THR A 256 -20.05 -9.92 11.01
CA THR A 256 -18.78 -10.33 10.36
C THR A 256 -17.84 -9.15 10.18
N MET A 257 -18.35 -8.00 9.73
CA MET A 257 -17.53 -6.81 9.54
C MET A 257 -17.01 -6.23 10.86
N ASP A 258 -17.83 -6.25 11.91
CA ASP A 258 -17.43 -5.77 13.24
C ASP A 258 -16.35 -6.68 13.87
N GLU A 259 -16.52 -8.00 13.79
CA GLU A 259 -15.56 -8.99 14.32
C GLU A 259 -14.20 -8.89 13.61
N LEU A 260 -14.19 -8.53 12.32
CA LEU A 260 -12.97 -8.33 11.54
C LEU A 260 -12.37 -6.92 11.68
N GLY A 261 -12.94 -6.05 12.54
CA GLY A 261 -12.43 -4.71 12.81
C GLY A 261 -12.85 -3.63 11.81
N PHE A 262 -13.82 -3.90 10.93
CA PHE A 262 -14.42 -2.93 10.00
C PHE A 262 -15.65 -2.23 10.59
N ASP A 263 -15.70 -2.07 11.91
CA ASP A 263 -16.79 -1.44 12.67
C ASP A 263 -17.06 0.04 12.29
N TYR A 264 -16.09 0.69 11.64
CA TYR A 264 -16.21 2.06 11.16
C TYR A 264 -16.96 2.18 9.82
N MET A 265 -17.18 1.08 9.10
CA MET A 265 -17.94 1.09 7.85
C MET A 265 -19.42 1.34 8.12
N VAL A 266 -19.98 2.30 7.39
CA VAL A 266 -21.38 2.68 7.53
C VAL A 266 -22.18 2.04 6.40
N PHE A 267 -23.15 1.21 6.73
CA PHE A 267 -24.18 0.69 5.85
C PHE A 267 -25.42 0.37 6.66
N ASP A 268 -26.58 0.52 6.05
CA ASP A 268 -27.87 0.22 6.65
C ASP A 268 -28.49 -1.07 6.08
N ASP A 269 -29.75 -1.34 6.43
CA ASP A 269 -30.45 -2.55 6.00
C ASP A 269 -31.25 -2.36 4.69
N HIS A 270 -31.17 -1.18 4.05
CA HIS A 270 -31.93 -0.85 2.84
C HIS A 270 -31.70 -1.85 1.70
N HIS A 271 -30.44 -1.97 1.25
CA HIS A 271 -30.08 -2.94 0.20
C HIS A 271 -30.38 -4.39 0.58
N PHE A 272 -30.26 -4.74 1.87
CA PHE A 272 -30.57 -6.09 2.34
C PHE A 272 -32.05 -6.46 2.27
N LYS A 273 -32.94 -5.46 2.28
CA LYS A 273 -34.40 -5.64 2.16
C LYS A 273 -34.87 -5.64 0.70
N GLU A 274 -34.19 -4.88 -0.16
CA GLU A 274 -34.59 -4.68 -1.54
C GLU A 274 -33.97 -5.68 -2.51
N ASP A 275 -32.74 -6.17 -2.22
CA ASP A 275 -32.04 -7.15 -3.05
C ASP A 275 -32.69 -8.54 -2.95
N LEU A 276 -32.33 -9.40 -3.91
CA LEU A 276 -32.73 -10.80 -3.95
C LEU A 276 -32.43 -11.51 -2.62
N GLN A 277 -33.48 -12.03 -1.96
CA GLN A 277 -33.36 -12.75 -0.70
C GLN A 277 -32.94 -14.20 -0.93
N PHE A 278 -32.21 -14.78 0.02
CA PHE A 278 -31.70 -16.15 -0.11
C PHE A 278 -32.81 -17.19 -0.27
N GLU A 279 -33.89 -17.03 0.49
CA GLU A 279 -35.05 -17.94 0.48
C GLU A 279 -35.80 -17.91 -0.84
N GLU A 280 -35.77 -16.81 -1.60
CA GLU A 280 -36.34 -16.66 -2.95
C GLU A 280 -35.35 -17.15 -4.01
N ALA A 281 -34.06 -16.88 -3.80
CA ALA A 281 -33.00 -17.23 -4.75
C ALA A 281 -32.88 -18.74 -4.94
N VAL A 282 -32.89 -19.53 -3.87
CA VAL A 282 -32.66 -20.98 -3.98
C VAL A 282 -33.71 -21.69 -4.88
N PRO A 283 -35.04 -21.50 -4.68
CA PRO A 283 -36.04 -22.10 -5.58
C PRO A 283 -35.96 -21.56 -7.03
N MET A 284 -35.68 -20.27 -7.21
CA MET A 284 -35.48 -19.67 -8.54
C MET A 284 -34.29 -20.32 -9.25
N LEU A 285 -33.14 -20.41 -8.61
CA LEU A 285 -31.95 -21.01 -9.18
C LEU A 285 -32.14 -22.49 -9.52
N GLN A 286 -32.90 -23.24 -8.71
CA GLN A 286 -33.25 -24.64 -9.00
C GLN A 286 -34.11 -24.77 -10.27
N ARG A 287 -35.11 -23.90 -10.46
CA ARG A 287 -35.94 -23.89 -11.68
C ARG A 287 -35.09 -23.55 -12.91
N LEU A 288 -34.21 -22.55 -12.81
CA LEU A 288 -33.31 -22.15 -13.91
C LEU A 288 -32.29 -23.23 -14.25
N GLN A 289 -31.79 -23.96 -13.27
CA GLN A 289 -30.89 -25.10 -13.50
C GLN A 289 -31.59 -26.23 -14.25
N LEU A 290 -32.86 -26.54 -13.90
CA LEU A 290 -33.67 -27.51 -14.63
C LEU A 290 -33.93 -27.03 -16.07
N LEU A 291 -34.24 -25.75 -16.27
CA LEU A 291 -34.45 -25.19 -17.60
C LEU A 291 -33.18 -25.30 -18.45
N ALA A 292 -32.02 -24.88 -17.93
CA ALA A 292 -30.74 -24.98 -18.63
C ALA A 292 -30.42 -26.43 -19.04
N ASN A 293 -30.59 -27.38 -18.09
CA ASN A 293 -30.39 -28.80 -18.40
C ASN A 293 -31.29 -29.30 -19.53
N SER A 294 -32.56 -28.87 -19.59
CA SER A 294 -33.48 -29.19 -20.67
C SER A 294 -33.04 -28.68 -22.04
N LYS A 295 -32.20 -27.65 -22.07
CA LYS A 295 -31.63 -27.02 -23.26
C LYS A 295 -30.20 -27.47 -23.58
N ASN A 296 -29.62 -28.37 -22.78
CA ASN A 296 -28.21 -28.79 -22.84
C ASN A 296 -27.25 -27.59 -22.64
N LEU A 297 -27.64 -26.64 -21.78
CA LEU A 297 -26.83 -25.47 -21.41
C LEU A 297 -26.33 -25.59 -19.96
N SER A 298 -25.18 -25.02 -19.68
CA SER A 298 -24.67 -24.86 -18.30
C SER A 298 -25.32 -23.67 -17.65
N PHE A 299 -25.59 -23.80 -16.35
CA PHE A 299 -26.13 -22.74 -15.52
C PHE A 299 -25.41 -22.71 -14.17
N GLY A 300 -25.21 -21.52 -13.63
CA GLY A 300 -24.60 -21.36 -12.34
C GLY A 300 -24.75 -19.94 -11.77
N VAL A 301 -23.96 -19.63 -10.77
CA VAL A 301 -23.94 -18.33 -10.15
C VAL A 301 -22.55 -17.70 -10.20
N LYS A 302 -22.51 -16.38 -10.24
CA LYS A 302 -21.32 -15.57 -10.04
C LYS A 302 -21.34 -14.97 -8.63
N ILE A 303 -20.35 -15.27 -7.83
CA ILE A 303 -20.17 -14.76 -6.47
C ILE A 303 -18.94 -13.90 -6.42
N THR A 304 -19.00 -12.60 -6.01
CA THR A 304 -20.17 -11.77 -5.73
C THR A 304 -20.11 -10.47 -6.53
N ASN A 305 -21.19 -9.68 -6.45
CA ASN A 305 -21.10 -8.24 -6.71
C ASN A 305 -20.29 -7.56 -5.60
N THR A 306 -19.97 -6.26 -5.77
CA THR A 306 -19.38 -5.42 -4.73
C THR A 306 -20.40 -5.10 -3.63
N PHE A 307 -19.93 -4.70 -2.46
CA PHE A 307 -20.75 -4.46 -1.28
C PHE A 307 -21.01 -2.96 -1.08
N PRO A 308 -22.30 -2.51 -1.05
CA PRO A 308 -22.64 -1.10 -0.91
C PRO A 308 -22.33 -0.58 0.49
N VAL A 309 -21.68 0.58 0.59
CA VAL A 309 -21.36 1.29 1.84
C VAL A 309 -21.49 2.79 1.64
N THR A 310 -21.89 3.50 2.70
CA THR A 310 -22.03 4.95 2.70
C THR A 310 -20.64 5.63 2.70
N ILE A 311 -20.47 6.70 1.93
CA ILE A 311 -19.27 7.53 1.95
C ILE A 311 -19.28 8.37 3.23
N ALA A 312 -18.36 8.07 4.17
CA ALA A 312 -18.32 8.69 5.49
C ALA A 312 -17.14 9.66 5.69
N ALA A 313 -16.08 9.53 4.92
CA ALA A 313 -14.83 10.30 5.08
C ALA A 313 -14.33 10.92 3.76
N ASN A 314 -15.21 11.14 2.79
CA ASN A 314 -14.90 11.65 1.45
C ASN A 314 -13.87 10.76 0.70
N GLU A 315 -13.98 9.44 0.82
CA GLU A 315 -13.12 8.48 0.16
C GLU A 315 -13.25 8.57 -1.38
N LEU A 316 -14.46 8.77 -1.87
CA LEU A 316 -14.83 9.03 -3.26
C LEU A 316 -15.94 10.10 -3.33
N PRO A 317 -16.19 10.71 -4.49
CA PRO A 317 -17.32 11.62 -4.68
C PRO A 317 -18.66 10.88 -4.62
N GLY A 318 -19.70 11.51 -4.06
CA GLY A 318 -21.07 10.99 -3.97
C GLY A 318 -21.48 10.64 -2.55
N ASP A 319 -22.56 9.85 -2.43
CA ASP A 319 -23.14 9.45 -1.14
C ASP A 319 -22.88 7.97 -0.83
N GLU A 320 -22.72 7.13 -1.85
CA GLU A 320 -22.53 5.70 -1.75
C GLU A 320 -21.35 5.24 -2.62
N MET A 321 -20.63 4.24 -2.14
CA MET A 321 -19.53 3.57 -2.84
C MET A 321 -19.62 2.05 -2.63
N TYR A 322 -18.87 1.30 -3.42
CA TYR A 322 -18.90 -0.16 -3.40
C TYR A 322 -17.57 -0.73 -2.96
N MET A 323 -17.60 -1.47 -1.84
CA MET A 323 -16.44 -2.16 -1.28
C MET A 323 -16.12 -3.45 -2.04
N SER A 324 -14.84 -3.72 -2.25
CA SER A 324 -14.31 -4.93 -2.89
C SER A 324 -12.97 -5.35 -2.27
N GLY A 325 -12.29 -6.33 -2.84
CA GLY A 325 -10.97 -6.78 -2.40
C GLY A 325 -11.00 -7.68 -1.16
N ARG A 326 -9.92 -7.67 -0.38
CA ARG A 326 -9.74 -8.58 0.76
C ARG A 326 -10.80 -8.43 1.85
N SER A 327 -11.33 -7.23 2.04
CA SER A 327 -12.40 -6.94 3.02
C SER A 327 -13.74 -7.56 2.63
N LEU A 328 -13.98 -7.75 1.32
CA LEU A 328 -15.17 -8.44 0.81
C LEU A 328 -15.06 -9.97 0.89
N PHE A 329 -13.85 -10.52 0.92
CA PHE A 329 -13.62 -11.97 0.84
C PHE A 329 -14.39 -12.79 1.88
N PRO A 330 -14.42 -12.40 3.20
CA PRO A 330 -15.17 -13.14 4.19
C PRO A 330 -16.68 -13.25 3.91
N LEU A 331 -17.28 -12.19 3.38
CA LEU A 331 -18.70 -12.20 2.98
C LEU A 331 -18.90 -13.05 1.72
N SER A 332 -18.07 -12.88 0.72
CA SER A 332 -18.21 -13.58 -0.57
C SER A 332 -18.04 -15.09 -0.42
N ILE A 333 -17.04 -15.54 0.34
CA ILE A 333 -16.80 -16.98 0.54
C ILE A 333 -17.86 -17.61 1.42
N SER A 334 -18.41 -16.88 2.39
CA SER A 334 -19.55 -17.33 3.20
C SER A 334 -20.82 -17.51 2.38
N LEU A 335 -21.08 -16.61 1.41
CA LEU A 335 -22.20 -16.79 0.48
C LEU A 335 -21.98 -18.00 -0.43
N ALA A 336 -20.75 -18.22 -0.89
CA ALA A 336 -20.40 -19.41 -1.66
C ALA A 336 -20.69 -20.71 -0.88
N GLN A 337 -20.34 -20.75 0.43
CA GLN A 337 -20.66 -21.87 1.30
C GLN A 337 -22.17 -22.06 1.44
N LYS A 338 -22.92 -21.02 1.79
CA LYS A 338 -24.37 -21.07 2.01
C LYS A 338 -25.12 -21.59 0.79
N LEU A 339 -24.74 -21.14 -0.41
CA LEU A 339 -25.30 -21.63 -1.67
C LEU A 339 -24.85 -23.07 -2.00
N SER A 340 -23.58 -23.42 -1.79
CA SER A 340 -23.08 -24.78 -2.03
C SER A 340 -23.78 -25.82 -1.14
N GLU A 341 -24.07 -25.50 0.11
CA GLU A 341 -24.84 -26.34 1.04
C GLU A 341 -26.27 -26.54 0.54
N ALA A 342 -26.95 -25.47 0.08
CA ALA A 342 -28.32 -25.56 -0.45
C ALA A 342 -28.45 -26.39 -1.74
N PHE A 343 -27.37 -26.61 -2.46
CA PHE A 343 -27.31 -27.37 -3.71
C PHE A 343 -26.47 -28.66 -3.62
N ASP A 344 -26.14 -29.15 -2.44
CA ASP A 344 -25.30 -30.34 -2.23
C ASP A 344 -23.98 -30.30 -3.02
N GLY A 345 -23.37 -29.12 -3.14
CA GLY A 345 -22.14 -28.90 -3.91
C GLY A 345 -22.28 -28.97 -5.44
N LYS A 346 -23.49 -29.10 -5.99
CA LYS A 346 -23.73 -29.34 -7.44
C LYS A 346 -23.95 -28.07 -8.25
N LEU A 347 -24.03 -26.90 -7.64
CA LEU A 347 -24.16 -25.63 -8.33
C LEU A 347 -22.80 -25.16 -8.83
N GLN A 348 -22.70 -24.85 -10.13
CA GLN A 348 -21.49 -24.23 -10.69
C GLN A 348 -21.33 -22.82 -10.11
N ILE A 349 -20.17 -22.51 -9.55
CA ILE A 349 -19.83 -21.18 -9.05
C ILE A 349 -18.66 -20.62 -9.83
N SER A 350 -18.86 -19.48 -10.48
CA SER A 350 -17.79 -18.59 -10.93
C SER A 350 -17.50 -17.60 -9.79
N TYR A 351 -16.25 -17.54 -9.33
CA TYR A 351 -15.93 -16.77 -8.13
C TYR A 351 -15.31 -15.41 -8.45
N SER A 352 -15.71 -14.41 -7.68
CA SER A 352 -15.07 -13.11 -7.56
C SER A 352 -15.41 -12.52 -6.17
N GLY A 353 -14.66 -11.52 -5.72
CA GLY A 353 -14.87 -10.97 -4.37
C GLY A 353 -13.70 -11.29 -3.45
N GLY A 354 -12.60 -10.58 -3.67
CA GLY A 354 -11.39 -10.68 -2.85
C GLY A 354 -10.46 -11.84 -3.14
N ALA A 355 -10.57 -12.46 -4.31
CA ALA A 355 -9.61 -13.48 -4.75
C ALA A 355 -8.23 -12.86 -5.04
N ASP A 356 -7.18 -13.51 -4.56
CA ASP A 356 -5.79 -13.16 -4.78
C ASP A 356 -4.87 -14.40 -4.72
N ILE A 357 -3.55 -14.21 -4.74
CA ILE A 357 -2.59 -15.33 -4.67
C ILE A 357 -2.70 -16.15 -3.37
N PHE A 358 -3.16 -15.57 -2.30
CA PHE A 358 -3.17 -16.21 -0.99
C PHE A 358 -4.38 -17.13 -0.75
N ASN A 359 -5.44 -16.97 -1.55
CA ASN A 359 -6.68 -17.76 -1.39
C ASN A 359 -7.14 -18.48 -2.65
N SER A 360 -6.65 -18.10 -3.84
CA SER A 360 -7.13 -18.66 -5.12
C SER A 360 -6.93 -20.16 -5.22
N LYS A 361 -5.83 -20.72 -4.71
CA LYS A 361 -5.60 -22.17 -4.68
C LYS A 361 -6.62 -22.89 -3.80
N GLU A 362 -6.89 -22.38 -2.62
CA GLU A 362 -7.83 -22.98 -1.66
C GLU A 362 -9.28 -22.93 -2.22
N ILE A 363 -9.67 -21.82 -2.86
CA ILE A 363 -10.95 -21.68 -3.55
C ILE A 363 -11.07 -22.74 -4.67
N PHE A 364 -10.01 -22.89 -5.47
CA PHE A 364 -9.98 -23.87 -6.56
C PHE A 364 -10.01 -25.32 -6.07
N ASP A 365 -9.22 -25.63 -5.02
CA ASP A 365 -9.17 -26.96 -4.41
C ASP A 365 -10.49 -27.33 -3.71
N ALA A 366 -11.31 -26.34 -3.34
CA ALA A 366 -12.68 -26.56 -2.87
C ALA A 366 -13.67 -26.83 -4.01
N GLY A 367 -13.24 -26.79 -5.29
CA GLY A 367 -14.06 -27.10 -6.45
C GLY A 367 -14.80 -25.89 -7.04
N ILE A 368 -14.37 -24.64 -6.71
CA ILE A 368 -14.95 -23.42 -7.22
C ILE A 368 -14.05 -22.82 -8.31
N TRP A 369 -14.58 -22.67 -9.51
CA TRP A 369 -13.92 -22.11 -10.69
C TRP A 369 -14.95 -21.75 -11.77
N PRO A 370 -14.64 -20.79 -12.73
CA PRO A 370 -13.43 -19.99 -12.82
C PRO A 370 -13.32 -18.94 -11.70
N ILE A 371 -12.08 -18.49 -11.43
CA ILE A 371 -11.79 -17.45 -10.44
C ILE A 371 -11.44 -16.17 -11.16
N THR A 372 -12.17 -15.09 -10.90
CA THR A 372 -11.90 -13.79 -11.54
C THR A 372 -11.54 -12.72 -10.50
N MET A 373 -10.73 -11.77 -10.93
CA MET A 373 -10.12 -10.74 -10.07
C MET A 373 -10.26 -9.36 -10.69
N ALA A 374 -10.52 -8.36 -9.86
CA ALA A 374 -10.44 -6.95 -10.24
C ALA A 374 -9.46 -6.20 -9.32
N THR A 375 -9.73 -6.15 -8.02
CA THR A 375 -8.92 -5.41 -7.04
C THR A 375 -7.46 -5.85 -7.02
N THR A 376 -7.18 -7.14 -7.17
CA THR A 376 -5.81 -7.68 -7.23
C THR A 376 -4.99 -7.02 -8.34
N LEU A 377 -5.61 -6.75 -9.48
CA LEU A 377 -4.99 -6.12 -10.64
C LEU A 377 -4.90 -4.58 -10.53
N LEU A 378 -5.66 -3.96 -9.62
CA LEU A 378 -5.60 -2.52 -9.35
C LEU A 378 -4.45 -2.13 -8.40
N LYS A 379 -3.78 -3.10 -7.76
CA LYS A 379 -2.69 -2.86 -6.81
C LYS A 379 -1.31 -2.91 -7.49
N PRO A 380 -0.25 -2.31 -6.90
CA PRO A 380 1.10 -2.34 -7.46
C PRO A 380 1.57 -3.73 -7.88
N GLY A 381 2.18 -3.82 -9.05
CA GLY A 381 2.40 -5.07 -9.78
C GLY A 381 1.33 -5.35 -10.85
N GLY A 382 0.12 -4.79 -10.68
CA GLY A 382 -0.94 -4.79 -11.69
C GLY A 382 -1.21 -6.15 -12.32
N TYR A 383 -1.27 -6.18 -13.64
CA TYR A 383 -1.47 -7.41 -14.41
C TYR A 383 -0.43 -8.52 -14.12
N GLN A 384 0.82 -8.17 -13.77
CA GLN A 384 1.86 -9.17 -13.47
C GLN A 384 1.52 -10.08 -12.28
N ARG A 385 0.63 -9.64 -11.35
CA ARG A 385 0.13 -10.48 -10.26
C ARG A 385 -0.62 -11.72 -10.76
N MET A 386 -1.29 -11.61 -11.91
CA MET A 386 -2.02 -12.74 -12.52
C MET A 386 -1.07 -13.89 -12.91
N ASN A 387 0.15 -13.57 -13.32
CA ASN A 387 1.14 -14.59 -13.69
C ASN A 387 1.43 -15.56 -12.51
N GLN A 388 1.55 -15.01 -11.30
CA GLN A 388 1.77 -15.83 -10.11
C GLN A 388 0.55 -16.69 -9.78
N VAL A 389 -0.66 -16.14 -9.88
CA VAL A 389 -1.92 -16.87 -9.68
C VAL A 389 -2.08 -17.98 -10.72
N ALA A 390 -1.86 -17.68 -12.00
CA ALA A 390 -1.95 -18.66 -13.08
C ALA A 390 -0.97 -19.83 -12.87
N ASN A 391 0.27 -19.56 -12.44
CA ASN A 391 1.26 -20.59 -12.14
C ASN A 391 0.81 -21.50 -10.97
N VAL A 392 0.28 -20.92 -9.90
CA VAL A 392 -0.21 -21.70 -8.74
C VAL A 392 -1.40 -22.57 -9.14
N LEU A 393 -2.36 -22.04 -9.90
CA LEU A 393 -3.52 -22.81 -10.36
C LEU A 393 -3.15 -23.87 -11.38
N SER A 394 -2.21 -23.61 -12.29
CA SER A 394 -1.76 -24.61 -13.26
C SER A 394 -1.01 -25.77 -12.61
N ALA A 395 -0.41 -25.57 -11.42
CA ALA A 395 0.22 -26.64 -10.64
C ALA A 395 -0.81 -27.54 -9.93
N ALA A 396 -2.05 -27.07 -9.75
CA ALA A 396 -3.11 -27.85 -9.08
C ALA A 396 -3.65 -29.01 -9.96
N GLU A 397 -4.35 -29.93 -9.34
CA GLU A 397 -5.10 -30.99 -10.06
C GLU A 397 -6.43 -30.42 -10.56
N TYR A 398 -6.68 -30.55 -11.86
CA TYR A 398 -7.90 -30.04 -12.48
C TYR A 398 -9.07 -31.00 -12.27
N PRO A 399 -10.22 -30.53 -11.75
CA PRO A 399 -11.39 -31.36 -11.49
C PRO A 399 -12.01 -31.84 -12.82
N GLN A 400 -12.49 -33.08 -12.81
CA GLN A 400 -13.16 -33.69 -13.97
C GLN A 400 -14.66 -33.33 -14.06
N MET A 401 -15.26 -32.89 -12.97
CA MET A 401 -16.67 -32.52 -12.83
C MET A 401 -16.84 -31.32 -11.92
N VAL A 402 -17.95 -30.63 -12.11
CA VAL A 402 -18.39 -29.55 -11.20
C VAL A 402 -18.90 -30.18 -9.91
N HIS A 403 -18.16 -30.01 -8.85
CA HIS A 403 -18.58 -30.39 -7.50
C HIS A 403 -17.79 -29.64 -6.45
N VAL A 404 -18.49 -28.86 -5.63
CA VAL A 404 -17.90 -28.12 -4.53
C VAL A 404 -17.75 -29.06 -3.32
N ASN A 405 -16.53 -29.16 -2.81
CA ASN A 405 -16.23 -29.89 -1.57
C ASN A 405 -16.59 -29.00 -0.36
N LEU A 406 -17.69 -29.33 0.30
CA LEU A 406 -18.23 -28.55 1.42
C LEU A 406 -17.28 -28.47 2.62
N ASP A 407 -16.55 -29.54 2.93
CA ASP A 407 -15.61 -29.56 4.06
C ASP A 407 -14.41 -28.65 3.80
N LYS A 408 -13.84 -28.69 2.59
CA LYS A 408 -12.76 -27.78 2.23
C LYS A 408 -13.24 -26.34 2.20
N LEU A 409 -14.43 -26.08 1.67
CA LEU A 409 -14.99 -24.74 1.61
C LEU A 409 -15.25 -24.17 3.01
N ALA A 410 -15.74 -24.98 3.95
CA ALA A 410 -15.91 -24.60 5.35
C ALA A 410 -14.58 -24.17 6.00
N GLN A 411 -13.48 -24.89 5.70
CA GLN A 411 -12.14 -24.49 6.16
C GLN A 411 -11.68 -23.14 5.60
N VAL A 412 -11.98 -22.87 4.32
CA VAL A 412 -11.66 -21.57 3.71
C VAL A 412 -12.45 -20.44 4.36
N VAL A 413 -13.74 -20.67 4.66
CA VAL A 413 -14.59 -19.69 5.37
C VAL A 413 -14.07 -19.42 6.78
N GLU A 414 -13.67 -20.45 7.52
CA GLU A 414 -13.09 -20.28 8.86
C GLU A 414 -11.80 -19.47 8.82
N LYS A 415 -10.90 -19.77 7.87
CA LYS A 415 -9.69 -18.98 7.66
C LYS A 415 -9.99 -17.53 7.31
N ALA A 416 -11.00 -17.28 6.47
CA ALA A 416 -11.40 -15.92 6.10
C ALA A 416 -11.86 -15.07 7.30
N LYS A 417 -12.38 -15.71 8.37
CA LYS A 417 -12.83 -15.04 9.59
C LYS A 417 -11.73 -14.90 10.65
N THR A 418 -10.72 -15.77 10.64
CA THR A 418 -9.75 -15.87 11.74
C THR A 418 -8.35 -15.38 11.38
N GLN A 419 -7.95 -15.43 10.12
CA GLN A 419 -6.61 -15.00 9.72
C GLN A 419 -6.44 -13.50 9.76
N ALA A 420 -5.32 -13.03 10.33
CA ALA A 420 -4.97 -11.62 10.49
C ALA A 420 -5.00 -10.82 9.17
N ARG A 421 -4.67 -11.46 8.02
CA ARG A 421 -4.70 -10.79 6.71
C ARG A 421 -6.08 -10.27 6.28
N TYR A 422 -7.18 -10.85 6.78
CA TYR A 422 -8.55 -10.41 6.50
C TYR A 422 -9.09 -9.46 7.55
N GLN A 423 -8.38 -9.32 8.67
CA GLN A 423 -8.73 -8.39 9.73
C GLN A 423 -8.22 -6.98 9.40
N LYS A 424 -8.93 -5.99 9.88
CA LYS A 424 -8.48 -4.61 9.87
C LYS A 424 -7.51 -4.39 11.01
N SER A 425 -6.42 -3.70 10.73
CA SER A 425 -5.49 -3.20 11.73
C SER A 425 -6.21 -2.35 12.79
N ILE A 426 -5.86 -2.55 14.07
CA ILE A 426 -6.45 -1.77 15.18
C ILE A 426 -6.21 -0.28 14.97
N LYS A 427 -5.02 0.09 14.46
CA LYS A 427 -4.67 1.47 14.14
C LYS A 427 -5.09 1.84 12.72
N LEU A 428 -5.54 3.08 12.54
CA LEU A 428 -5.67 3.61 11.20
C LEU A 428 -4.27 3.77 10.59
N PRO A 429 -4.05 3.28 9.36
CA PRO A 429 -2.76 3.40 8.71
C PRO A 429 -2.41 4.88 8.52
N GLU A 430 -1.17 5.23 8.79
CA GLU A 430 -0.64 6.54 8.47
C GLU A 430 -0.54 6.72 6.96
N SER A 431 -0.64 7.97 6.50
CA SER A 431 -0.46 8.27 5.08
C SER A 431 0.92 7.82 4.59
N THR A 432 0.95 6.99 3.56
CA THR A 432 2.18 6.55 2.89
C THR A 432 2.82 7.63 2.04
N LYS A 433 2.07 8.71 1.74
CA LYS A 433 2.48 9.77 0.83
C LYS A 433 3.53 10.70 1.45
N LEU A 434 4.45 11.13 0.63
CA LEU A 434 5.39 12.22 0.90
C LEU A 434 4.67 13.58 0.77
N ARG A 435 5.26 14.63 1.32
CA ARG A 435 4.72 16.00 1.24
C ARG A 435 5.20 16.77 0.00
N LYS A 436 5.45 16.06 -1.09
CA LYS A 436 5.99 16.61 -2.34
C LYS A 436 5.12 16.21 -3.52
N THR A 437 4.99 17.10 -4.49
CA THR A 437 4.39 16.83 -5.80
C THR A 437 5.35 15.97 -6.62
N VAL A 438 4.82 15.09 -7.47
CA VAL A 438 5.64 14.30 -8.40
C VAL A 438 6.29 15.24 -9.41
N PRO A 439 7.61 15.11 -9.69
CA PRO A 439 8.24 15.88 -10.74
C PRO A 439 7.77 15.41 -12.13
N LEU A 440 7.86 16.27 -13.14
CA LEU A 440 7.50 15.94 -14.53
C LEU A 440 8.37 14.78 -15.05
N THR A 441 9.69 14.83 -14.74
CA THR A 441 10.69 13.78 -15.04
C THR A 441 11.32 13.28 -13.72
N ASP A 442 12.17 12.26 -13.79
CA ASP A 442 13.03 11.75 -12.68
C ASP A 442 12.27 11.53 -11.34
N CYS A 443 11.18 10.79 -11.40
CA CYS A 443 10.32 10.54 -10.23
C CYS A 443 10.80 9.40 -9.30
N TYR A 444 12.09 9.07 -9.33
CA TYR A 444 12.66 7.98 -8.54
C TYR A 444 12.91 8.42 -7.10
N ILE A 445 12.18 7.83 -6.16
CA ILE A 445 12.34 8.14 -4.75
C ILE A 445 12.10 6.88 -3.91
N ALA A 446 12.94 6.68 -2.90
CA ALA A 446 12.65 5.71 -1.85
C ALA A 446 11.91 6.41 -0.71
N PRO A 447 10.59 6.26 -0.56
CA PRO A 447 9.82 6.97 0.46
C PRO A 447 10.30 6.66 1.89
N CYS A 448 10.79 5.45 2.12
CA CYS A 448 11.34 5.03 3.41
C CYS A 448 12.57 5.87 3.83
N ARG A 449 13.30 6.45 2.88
CA ARG A 449 14.53 7.20 3.11
C ARG A 449 14.30 8.65 3.50
N SER A 450 13.28 9.31 2.97
CA SER A 450 13.15 10.77 3.03
C SER A 450 11.74 11.23 3.40
N ASP A 451 11.60 12.52 3.75
CA ASP A 451 10.37 13.30 3.84
C ASP A 451 9.19 12.59 4.55
N GLY A 452 9.38 12.30 5.83
CA GLY A 452 8.43 11.55 6.67
C GLY A 452 8.73 10.05 6.78
N GLY A 453 9.76 9.55 6.06
CA GLY A 453 10.39 8.26 6.30
C GLY A 453 11.50 8.37 7.37
N CYS A 454 12.74 8.02 7.04
CA CYS A 454 13.84 8.07 8.00
C CYS A 454 14.30 9.52 8.32
N PRO A 455 14.15 10.04 9.55
CA PRO A 455 14.54 11.42 9.92
C PRO A 455 16.02 11.74 9.68
N ILE A 456 16.90 10.71 9.70
CA ILE A 456 18.33 10.85 9.43
C ILE A 456 18.69 10.50 7.99
N ASN A 457 17.70 10.27 7.13
CA ASN A 457 17.88 10.00 5.71
C ASN A 457 18.88 8.87 5.41
N GLN A 458 18.77 7.71 6.14
CA GLN A 458 19.59 6.53 5.89
C GLN A 458 19.36 5.97 4.48
N ASP A 459 20.40 5.42 3.86
CA ASP A 459 20.28 4.74 2.57
C ASP A 459 19.74 3.32 2.75
N ILE A 460 18.44 3.25 3.06
CA ILE A 460 17.74 2.00 3.38
C ILE A 460 17.81 1.00 2.22
N PRO A 461 17.52 1.35 0.96
CA PRO A 461 17.65 0.40 -0.14
C PRO A 461 19.05 -0.18 -0.28
N ALA A 462 20.11 0.62 -0.04
CA ALA A 462 21.47 0.16 -0.17
C ALA A 462 21.83 -0.89 0.89
N TYR A 463 21.59 -0.64 2.17
CA TYR A 463 21.93 -1.64 3.17
C TYR A 463 21.03 -2.88 3.12
N LEU A 464 19.74 -2.76 2.74
CA LEU A 464 18.88 -3.92 2.49
C LEU A 464 19.45 -4.80 1.37
N ARG A 465 19.95 -4.20 0.29
CA ARG A 465 20.58 -4.94 -0.80
C ARG A 465 21.81 -5.69 -0.31
N TYR A 466 22.72 -5.02 0.41
CA TYR A 466 23.92 -5.69 0.94
C TYR A 466 23.58 -6.84 1.90
N VAL A 467 22.59 -6.69 2.77
CA VAL A 467 22.11 -7.80 3.60
C VAL A 467 21.56 -8.95 2.75
N SER A 468 20.77 -8.64 1.71
CA SER A 468 20.24 -9.68 0.82
C SER A 468 21.32 -10.44 0.04
N GLU A 469 22.50 -9.84 -0.15
CA GLU A 469 23.68 -10.43 -0.77
C GLU A 469 24.62 -11.09 0.26
N GLY A 470 24.29 -11.07 1.56
CA GLY A 470 25.14 -11.60 2.64
C GLY A 470 26.33 -10.72 3.01
N ASN A 471 26.40 -9.49 2.49
CA ASN A 471 27.50 -8.55 2.76
C ASN A 471 27.16 -7.63 3.95
N TYR A 472 27.12 -8.22 5.13
CA TYR A 472 26.74 -7.53 6.36
C TYR A 472 27.68 -6.38 6.73
N LEU A 473 28.99 -6.51 6.46
CA LEU A 473 29.96 -5.45 6.75
C LEU A 473 29.65 -4.17 5.96
N LYS A 474 29.45 -4.29 4.64
CA LYS A 474 29.07 -3.14 3.82
C LYS A 474 27.71 -2.56 4.24
N ALA A 475 26.75 -3.41 4.58
CA ALA A 475 25.47 -2.98 5.10
C ALA A 475 25.65 -2.13 6.36
N LEU A 476 26.45 -2.60 7.32
CA LEU A 476 26.68 -1.89 8.58
C LEU A 476 27.47 -0.59 8.37
N GLN A 477 28.43 -0.55 7.45
CA GLN A 477 29.15 0.67 7.07
C GLN A 477 28.17 1.74 6.54
N VAL A 478 27.21 1.36 5.68
CA VAL A 478 26.14 2.28 5.20
C VAL A 478 25.26 2.77 6.34
N ILE A 479 24.95 1.90 7.30
CA ILE A 479 24.12 2.25 8.45
C ILE A 479 24.84 3.28 9.34
N VAL A 480 26.08 3.00 9.75
CA VAL A 480 26.82 3.85 10.72
C VAL A 480 27.28 5.17 10.12
N ASP A 481 27.24 5.35 8.81
CA ASP A 481 27.48 6.64 8.17
C ASP A 481 26.53 7.73 8.70
N LYS A 482 25.26 7.39 8.95
CA LYS A 482 24.25 8.33 9.43
C LYS A 482 23.60 7.95 10.76
N ASN A 483 23.79 6.72 11.19
CA ASN A 483 23.19 6.19 12.40
C ASN A 483 24.24 5.63 13.36
N PRO A 484 24.67 6.43 14.34
CA PRO A 484 25.69 6.00 15.30
C PRO A 484 25.20 4.99 16.33
N LEU A 485 23.90 4.65 16.33
CA LEU A 485 23.24 3.77 17.29
C LEU A 485 22.59 2.56 16.58
N PRO A 486 23.35 1.72 15.86
CA PRO A 486 22.78 0.62 15.08
C PRO A 486 22.04 -0.43 15.91
N PHE A 487 22.51 -0.76 17.14
CA PHE A 487 21.84 -1.71 18.03
C PHE A 487 20.59 -1.12 18.67
N ILE A 488 20.68 0.08 19.26
CA ILE A 488 19.51 0.74 19.87
C ILE A 488 18.43 0.94 18.84
N THR A 489 18.75 1.50 17.68
CA THR A 489 17.72 1.73 16.63
C THR A 489 17.34 0.47 15.87
N GLY A 490 18.17 -0.56 15.89
CA GLY A 490 17.83 -1.89 15.37
C GLY A 490 16.79 -2.60 16.22
N THR A 491 16.75 -2.27 17.52
CA THR A 491 15.88 -2.91 18.50
C THR A 491 14.59 -2.10 18.77
N ILE A 492 14.70 -0.80 19.06
CA ILE A 492 13.56 0.01 19.54
C ILE A 492 13.28 1.30 18.74
N CYS A 493 13.72 1.38 17.49
CA CYS A 493 13.33 2.50 16.62
C CYS A 493 11.83 2.52 16.40
N ALA A 494 11.19 3.69 16.45
CA ALA A 494 9.78 3.89 16.09
C ALA A 494 9.48 3.68 14.59
N HIS A 495 10.46 3.31 13.79
CA HIS A 495 10.44 2.86 12.39
C HIS A 495 9.50 3.61 11.41
N PRO A 496 9.46 4.96 11.35
CA PRO A 496 8.60 5.68 10.40
C PRO A 496 8.91 5.33 8.93
N CYS A 497 10.08 4.77 8.65
CA CYS A 497 10.44 4.26 7.33
C CYS A 497 9.58 3.06 6.88
N MET A 498 9.08 2.24 7.80
CA MET A 498 8.22 1.09 7.49
C MET A 498 6.84 1.55 7.06
N THR A 499 6.27 2.60 7.67
CA THR A 499 4.98 3.19 7.27
C THR A 499 5.01 3.80 5.87
N LYS A 500 6.20 4.16 5.36
CA LYS A 500 6.41 4.69 4.01
C LYS A 500 6.86 3.64 3.00
N CYS A 501 7.07 2.39 3.42
CA CYS A 501 7.53 1.33 2.53
C CYS A 501 6.43 0.94 1.52
N THR A 502 6.72 1.07 0.22
CA THR A 502 5.75 0.72 -0.84
C THR A 502 5.43 -0.79 -0.89
N ARG A 503 6.27 -1.63 -0.26
CA ARG A 503 6.02 -3.08 -0.17
C ARG A 503 4.73 -3.43 0.58
N GLN A 504 4.23 -2.56 1.47
CA GLN A 504 2.95 -2.75 2.16
C GLN A 504 1.74 -2.88 1.22
N PHE A 505 1.86 -2.43 -0.03
CA PHE A 505 0.81 -2.61 -1.04
C PHE A 505 0.83 -3.99 -1.71
N TYR A 506 1.79 -4.83 -1.39
CA TYR A 506 1.92 -6.22 -1.86
C TYR A 506 1.37 -7.17 -0.80
N GLU A 507 2.13 -7.46 0.23
CA GLU A 507 1.72 -8.24 1.40
C GLU A 507 1.84 -7.44 2.71
N GLU A 508 3.04 -6.97 3.07
CA GLU A 508 3.35 -6.15 4.25
C GLU A 508 4.63 -5.34 4.03
N SER A 509 4.88 -4.33 4.86
CA SER A 509 6.15 -3.59 4.87
C SER A 509 7.33 -4.52 5.11
N ILE A 510 8.51 -4.13 4.63
CA ILE A 510 9.76 -4.78 5.02
C ILE A 510 10.04 -4.45 6.49
N HIS A 511 10.45 -5.43 7.28
CA HIS A 511 10.89 -5.26 8.66
C HIS A 511 12.29 -4.60 8.69
N ILE A 512 12.34 -3.34 8.27
CA ILE A 512 13.58 -2.56 8.07
C ILE A 512 14.40 -2.46 9.35
N ARG A 513 13.73 -2.36 10.51
CA ARG A 513 14.35 -2.29 11.83
C ARG A 513 15.13 -3.57 12.14
N GLU A 514 14.53 -4.73 11.91
CA GLU A 514 15.13 -6.06 12.14
C GLU A 514 16.32 -6.31 11.22
N VAL A 515 16.19 -5.99 9.92
CA VAL A 515 17.31 -6.13 8.97
C VAL A 515 18.51 -5.25 9.36
N LYS A 516 18.26 -4.07 9.92
CA LYS A 516 19.33 -3.22 10.45
C LYS A 516 20.04 -3.85 11.65
N LEU A 517 19.27 -4.47 12.56
CA LEU A 517 19.83 -5.21 13.70
C LEU A 517 20.64 -6.43 13.21
N GLU A 518 20.10 -7.20 12.27
CA GLU A 518 20.78 -8.34 11.64
C GLU A 518 22.16 -7.94 11.09
N ALA A 519 22.25 -6.82 10.38
CA ALA A 519 23.53 -6.31 9.88
C ALA A 519 24.50 -5.94 11.02
N ALA A 520 23.99 -5.33 12.10
CA ALA A 520 24.81 -4.98 13.26
C ALA A 520 25.33 -6.22 14.00
N GLU A 521 24.46 -7.19 14.26
CA GLU A 521 24.84 -8.43 14.98
C GLU A 521 25.90 -9.26 14.23
N HIS A 522 25.79 -9.32 12.90
CA HIS A 522 26.72 -10.13 12.08
C HIS A 522 28.06 -9.46 11.82
N ALA A 523 28.14 -8.15 11.77
CA ALA A 523 29.33 -7.46 11.29
C ALA A 523 29.96 -6.47 12.28
N TYR A 524 29.47 -6.35 13.51
CA TYR A 524 29.96 -5.34 14.45
C TYR A 524 31.47 -5.49 14.78
N ASP A 525 31.91 -6.70 15.11
CA ASP A 525 33.30 -6.94 15.46
C ASP A 525 34.24 -6.71 14.26
N GLU A 526 33.82 -7.13 13.08
CA GLU A 526 34.52 -6.88 11.83
C GLU A 526 34.58 -5.39 11.50
N LEU A 527 33.47 -4.66 11.72
CA LEU A 527 33.44 -3.21 11.55
C LEU A 527 34.49 -2.52 12.39
N LEU A 528 34.60 -2.83 13.68
CA LEU A 528 35.60 -2.23 14.58
C LEU A 528 37.05 -2.49 14.15
N THR A 529 37.30 -3.60 13.41
CA THR A 529 38.63 -3.89 12.86
C THR A 529 38.95 -3.15 11.57
N THR A 530 37.89 -2.74 10.83
CA THR A 530 38.03 -2.10 9.52
C THR A 530 37.88 -0.58 9.56
N LEU A 531 37.27 -0.04 10.62
CA LEU A 531 37.10 1.40 10.80
C LEU A 531 38.45 2.06 11.10
N GLU A 532 38.73 3.13 10.38
CA GLU A 532 39.86 4.00 10.65
C GLU A 532 39.54 4.97 11.80
N LYS A 533 40.44 5.04 12.82
CA LYS A 533 40.29 6.05 13.85
C LYS A 533 40.54 7.44 13.29
N PRO A 534 39.67 8.39 13.50
CA PRO A 534 39.84 9.74 13.02
C PRO A 534 41.07 10.39 13.63
N GLN A 535 41.83 11.12 12.84
CA GLN A 535 42.97 11.92 13.36
C GLN A 535 42.42 13.19 13.98
N PRO A 536 42.79 13.52 15.24
CA PRO A 536 42.38 14.77 15.85
C PRO A 536 42.85 15.99 15.05
N LYS A 537 41.92 16.90 14.74
CA LYS A 537 42.23 18.15 14.05
C LYS A 537 43.01 19.07 14.98
N GLU A 538 44.19 19.55 14.58
CA GLU A 538 44.96 20.54 15.35
C GLU A 538 44.14 21.81 15.55
N ASN A 539 44.14 22.33 16.79
CA ASN A 539 43.39 23.53 17.19
C ASN A 539 41.88 23.48 16.99
N ALA A 540 41.27 22.27 16.82
CA ALA A 540 39.84 22.14 16.73
C ALA A 540 39.14 22.64 18.00
N PRO A 541 37.99 23.31 17.89
CA PRO A 541 37.20 23.74 19.00
C PRO A 541 36.72 22.56 19.86
N LYS A 542 37.00 22.62 21.19
CA LYS A 542 36.50 21.60 22.12
C LYS A 542 35.01 21.70 22.31
N THR A 543 34.32 20.55 22.29
CA THR A 543 32.88 20.46 22.54
C THR A 543 32.59 19.68 23.82
N ALA A 544 31.78 20.25 24.71
CA ALA A 544 31.18 19.55 25.83
C ALA A 544 29.77 19.14 25.50
N VAL A 545 29.39 17.88 25.73
CA VAL A 545 28.04 17.39 25.63
C VAL A 545 27.52 17.06 27.01
N VAL A 546 26.40 17.66 27.43
CA VAL A 546 25.77 17.45 28.73
C VAL A 546 24.60 16.52 28.61
N GLY A 547 24.76 15.28 29.08
CA GLY A 547 23.80 14.17 28.97
C GLY A 547 24.25 13.05 28.01
N GLY A 548 24.37 11.83 28.52
CA GLY A 548 24.83 10.62 27.83
C GLY A 548 23.68 9.75 27.33
N GLY A 549 22.53 10.33 27.00
CA GLY A 549 21.42 9.62 26.31
C GLY A 549 21.65 9.48 24.79
N PRO A 550 20.68 8.95 24.01
CA PRO A 550 20.84 8.71 22.57
C PRO A 550 21.32 9.94 21.79
N ALA A 551 20.80 11.14 22.10
CA ALA A 551 21.24 12.40 21.48
C ALA A 551 22.71 12.70 21.77
N GLY A 552 23.13 12.54 23.05
CA GLY A 552 24.50 12.85 23.48
C GLY A 552 25.52 11.84 22.95
N ILE A 553 25.20 10.53 22.93
CA ILE A 553 26.07 9.50 22.34
C ILE A 553 26.25 9.79 20.84
N SER A 554 25.15 10.15 20.16
CA SER A 554 25.19 10.47 18.73
C SER A 554 26.00 11.72 18.43
N ALA A 555 25.85 12.78 19.21
CA ALA A 555 26.68 13.98 19.06
C ALA A 555 28.17 13.67 19.33
N GLY A 556 28.47 12.87 20.37
CA GLY A 556 29.82 12.40 20.67
C GLY A 556 30.45 11.65 19.48
N TYR A 557 29.74 10.65 18.95
CA TYR A 557 30.17 9.90 17.79
C TYR A 557 30.42 10.79 16.55
N LEU A 558 29.45 11.61 16.19
CA LEU A 558 29.50 12.43 14.97
C LEU A 558 30.63 13.47 15.03
N LEU A 559 30.82 14.11 16.18
CA LEU A 559 31.90 15.07 16.37
C LEU A 559 33.27 14.39 16.39
N ALA A 560 33.42 13.27 17.11
CA ALA A 560 34.67 12.53 17.19
C ALA A 560 35.07 11.98 15.81
N ARG A 561 34.12 11.47 15.02
CA ARG A 561 34.34 11.03 13.65
C ARG A 561 34.97 12.11 12.77
N GLU A 562 34.61 13.36 12.96
CA GLU A 562 35.19 14.50 12.26
C GLU A 562 36.53 14.97 12.86
N GLY A 563 37.10 14.24 13.81
CA GLY A 563 38.35 14.60 14.49
C GLY A 563 38.22 15.77 15.47
N MET A 564 37.00 16.07 15.93
CA MET A 564 36.74 17.12 16.90
C MET A 564 36.90 16.60 18.34
N PRO A 565 37.62 17.27 19.23
CA PRO A 565 37.68 16.87 20.63
C PRO A 565 36.31 17.03 21.31
N VAL A 566 35.72 15.93 21.79
CA VAL A 566 34.41 15.93 22.44
C VAL A 566 34.45 15.15 23.76
N THR A 567 33.86 15.74 24.80
CA THR A 567 33.66 15.08 26.11
C THR A 567 32.17 15.08 26.43
N VAL A 568 31.62 13.90 26.67
CA VAL A 568 30.21 13.66 27.05
C VAL A 568 30.16 13.50 28.59
N PHE A 569 29.46 14.36 29.27
CA PHE A 569 29.25 14.32 30.73
C PHE A 569 27.91 13.66 31.04
N GLU A 570 27.90 12.59 31.81
CA GLU A 570 26.70 11.89 32.29
C GLU A 570 26.69 11.80 33.80
N LYS A 571 25.61 12.31 34.43
CA LYS A 571 25.46 12.31 35.89
C LYS A 571 25.25 10.92 36.48
N SER A 572 24.68 10.01 35.71
CA SER A 572 24.48 8.61 36.11
C SER A 572 25.75 7.80 35.92
N GLU A 573 25.86 6.67 36.64
CA GLU A 573 26.97 5.71 36.46
C GLU A 573 26.94 5.03 35.10
N THR A 574 25.76 4.96 34.46
CA THR A 574 25.55 4.28 33.17
C THR A 574 25.18 5.27 32.06
N ILE A 575 25.78 5.07 30.88
CA ILE A 575 25.42 5.80 29.66
C ILE A 575 24.23 5.13 28.98
N GLY A 576 23.46 5.88 28.19
CA GLY A 576 22.29 5.41 27.44
C GLY A 576 21.00 6.15 27.80
N GLY A 577 20.97 6.94 28.88
CA GLY A 577 19.81 7.73 29.30
C GLY A 577 18.58 6.85 29.50
N VAL A 578 17.46 7.17 28.84
CA VAL A 578 16.21 6.40 28.95
C VAL A 578 16.37 4.95 28.48
N CYS A 579 17.22 4.67 27.48
CA CYS A 579 17.44 3.32 26.95
C CYS A 579 18.10 2.40 27.99
N SER A 580 18.96 2.92 28.85
CA SER A 580 19.64 2.14 29.89
C SER A 580 18.94 2.14 31.24
N GLN A 581 18.10 3.17 31.54
CA GLN A 581 17.54 3.36 32.89
C GLN A 581 16.04 3.11 32.98
N ILE A 582 15.29 3.32 31.90
CA ILE A 582 13.81 3.36 31.89
C ILE A 582 13.20 2.25 31.01
N VAL A 583 13.65 2.15 29.75
CA VAL A 583 13.08 1.14 28.83
C VAL A 583 13.35 -0.26 29.39
N PRO A 584 12.31 -1.12 29.52
CA PRO A 584 12.46 -2.44 30.12
C PRO A 584 13.51 -3.33 29.43
N GLU A 585 14.18 -4.19 30.22
CA GLU A 585 15.26 -5.09 29.71
C GLU A 585 14.75 -6.05 28.62
N PHE A 586 13.49 -6.47 28.68
CA PHE A 586 12.88 -7.32 27.66
C PHE A 586 12.70 -6.59 26.30
N ARG A 587 12.79 -5.25 26.27
CA ARG A 587 12.76 -4.48 25.02
C ARG A 587 14.16 -4.19 24.48
N ILE A 588 15.12 -3.85 25.36
CA ILE A 588 16.49 -3.57 24.96
C ILE A 588 17.45 -3.99 26.05
N SER A 589 18.44 -4.82 25.68
CA SER A 589 19.48 -5.27 26.57
C SER A 589 20.52 -4.19 26.86
N MET A 590 21.15 -4.22 28.02
CA MET A 590 22.31 -3.35 28.33
C MET A 590 23.48 -3.59 27.38
N GLU A 591 23.66 -4.81 26.89
CA GLU A 591 24.71 -5.16 25.92
C GLU A 591 24.53 -4.35 24.61
N SER A 592 23.28 -4.28 24.09
CA SER A 592 22.96 -3.50 22.89
C SER A 592 23.29 -2.01 23.06
N VAL A 593 22.98 -1.44 24.22
CA VAL A 593 23.31 -0.04 24.51
C VAL A 593 24.83 0.17 24.61
N GLN A 594 25.55 -0.78 25.28
CA GLN A 594 27.01 -0.68 25.45
C GLN A 594 27.77 -0.79 24.12
N LYS A 595 27.30 -1.62 23.16
CA LYS A 595 27.92 -1.74 21.83
C LYS A 595 27.87 -0.40 21.07
N ASP A 596 26.74 0.32 21.13
CA ASP A 596 26.63 1.62 20.49
C ASP A 596 27.50 2.69 21.19
N VAL A 597 27.65 2.63 22.53
CA VAL A 597 28.58 3.49 23.27
C VAL A 597 30.03 3.21 22.89
N GLN A 598 30.43 1.92 22.85
CA GLN A 598 31.77 1.49 22.43
C GLN A 598 32.13 1.97 21.03
N LEU A 599 31.16 2.01 20.12
CA LEU A 599 31.38 2.55 18.78
C LEU A 599 31.71 4.04 18.81
N ALA A 600 31.06 4.81 19.66
CA ALA A 600 31.37 6.23 19.86
C ALA A 600 32.73 6.44 20.53
N GLU A 601 33.09 5.62 21.53
CA GLU A 601 34.41 5.61 22.17
C GLU A 601 35.54 5.24 21.18
N PHE A 602 35.26 4.25 20.32
CA PHE A 602 36.22 3.84 19.28
C PHE A 602 36.55 5.01 18.35
N MET A 603 35.56 5.85 18.01
CA MET A 603 35.76 7.06 17.21
C MET A 603 36.48 8.18 17.97
N GLY A 604 36.64 8.09 19.29
CA GLY A 604 37.37 9.05 20.10
C GLY A 604 36.51 9.96 20.96
N ALA A 605 35.23 9.69 21.16
CA ALA A 605 34.40 10.40 22.13
C ALA A 605 34.82 9.99 23.54
N GLU A 606 35.09 10.98 24.42
CA GLU A 606 35.39 10.77 25.85
C GLU A 606 34.10 10.80 26.65
N PHE A 607 33.81 9.77 27.46
CA PHE A 607 32.66 9.73 28.36
C PHE A 607 33.09 9.87 29.81
N ARG A 608 32.44 10.77 30.57
CA ARG A 608 32.62 10.99 32.01
C ARG A 608 31.31 10.71 32.71
N THR A 609 31.22 9.60 33.43
CA THR A 609 30.03 9.11 34.12
C THR A 609 30.10 9.41 35.64
N GLY A 610 28.96 9.32 36.33
CA GLY A 610 28.85 9.46 37.78
C GLY A 610 29.11 10.86 38.30
N GLN A 611 29.08 11.89 37.46
CA GLN A 611 29.32 13.27 37.83
C GLN A 611 28.47 14.27 37.03
N GLU A 612 28.00 15.30 37.74
CA GLU A 612 27.32 16.40 37.04
C GLU A 612 28.31 17.17 36.17
N ALA A 613 27.84 17.62 35.02
CA ALA A 613 28.64 18.48 34.15
C ALA A 613 28.97 19.82 34.90
N PRO A 614 30.19 20.38 34.70
CA PRO A 614 30.48 21.72 35.18
C PRO A 614 29.50 22.77 34.64
N SER A 615 29.30 23.87 35.34
CA SER A 615 28.45 24.98 34.87
C SER A 615 28.90 25.50 33.49
N LEU A 616 28.00 26.15 32.72
CA LEU A 616 28.34 26.73 31.42
C LEU A 616 29.57 27.66 31.49
N ALA A 617 29.68 28.45 32.57
CA ALA A 617 30.83 29.36 32.79
C ALA A 617 32.13 28.57 33.01
N GLU A 618 32.10 27.52 33.82
CA GLU A 618 33.26 26.65 34.08
C GLU A 618 33.67 25.88 32.83
N LEU A 619 32.74 25.34 32.05
CA LEU A 619 33.04 24.68 30.78
C LEU A 619 33.74 25.63 29.80
N LYS A 620 33.26 26.87 29.66
CA LYS A 620 33.93 27.89 28.85
C LYS A 620 35.32 28.23 29.37
N ASN A 621 35.52 28.33 30.70
CA ASN A 621 36.82 28.55 31.30
C ASN A 621 37.79 27.35 31.10
N GLN A 622 37.29 26.13 30.99
CA GLN A 622 38.07 24.94 30.65
C GLN A 622 38.42 24.84 29.16
N GLY A 623 38.01 25.84 28.37
CA GLY A 623 38.30 25.92 26.93
C GLY A 623 37.32 25.19 26.00
N TYR A 624 36.14 24.79 26.50
CA TYR A 624 35.08 24.32 25.66
C TYR A 624 34.43 25.50 24.94
N THR A 625 34.56 25.55 23.62
CA THR A 625 33.96 26.59 22.78
C THR A 625 32.52 26.30 22.47
N ASN A 626 32.15 25.03 22.34
CA ASN A 626 30.80 24.57 22.11
C ASN A 626 30.29 23.76 23.31
N VAL A 627 29.02 23.98 23.67
CA VAL A 627 28.33 23.22 24.71
C VAL A 627 27.00 22.76 24.17
N ILE A 628 26.76 21.45 24.15
CA ILE A 628 25.54 20.82 23.69
C ILE A 628 24.77 20.27 24.89
N TYR A 629 23.55 20.74 25.11
CA TYR A 629 22.64 20.18 26.13
C TYR A 629 21.78 19.10 25.51
N ALA A 630 21.98 17.85 25.93
CA ALA A 630 21.28 16.64 25.51
C ALA A 630 20.62 15.92 26.72
N ILE A 631 20.09 16.72 27.67
CA ILE A 631 19.65 16.25 29.00
C ILE A 631 18.28 15.55 28.99
N GLY A 632 17.58 15.48 27.83
CA GLY A 632 16.29 14.80 27.69
C GLY A 632 15.10 15.51 28.33
N ALA A 633 14.01 14.78 28.56
CA ALA A 633 12.76 15.26 29.16
C ALA A 633 12.40 14.38 30.38
N TRP A 634 12.96 14.63 31.52
CA TRP A 634 12.82 13.81 32.73
C TRP A 634 11.74 14.29 33.71
N LYS A 635 11.12 15.47 33.50
CA LYS A 635 10.00 15.92 34.32
C LYS A 635 8.75 15.18 33.89
N HIS A 636 8.08 14.55 34.86
CA HIS A 636 6.86 13.80 34.59
C HIS A 636 5.62 14.68 34.43
N GLY A 637 4.66 14.23 33.65
CA GLY A 637 3.31 14.78 33.63
C GLY A 637 2.57 14.45 34.93
N VAL A 638 1.67 15.30 35.32
CA VAL A 638 0.89 15.14 36.55
C VAL A 638 -0.51 14.65 36.22
N LEU A 639 -0.85 13.46 36.69
CA LEU A 639 -2.24 12.99 36.70
C LEU A 639 -2.95 13.70 37.87
N ARG A 640 -3.92 14.54 37.56
CA ARG A 640 -4.72 15.24 38.56
C ARG A 640 -5.89 14.34 38.99
N LEU A 641 -5.81 13.82 40.20
CA LEU A 641 -6.89 13.14 40.89
C LEU A 641 -7.48 14.07 41.95
N GLU A 642 -8.80 14.00 42.18
CA GLU A 642 -9.46 14.73 43.27
C GLU A 642 -9.00 14.24 44.61
N SER A 643 -8.71 12.93 44.72
CA SER A 643 -8.14 12.31 45.92
C SER A 643 -7.31 11.07 45.55
N GLY A 644 -6.39 10.68 46.44
CA GLY A 644 -5.47 9.56 46.24
C GLY A 644 -4.16 9.95 45.58
N ARG A 645 -3.39 8.94 45.15
CA ARG A 645 -2.08 9.09 44.50
C ARG A 645 -1.94 8.16 43.31
N ALA A 646 -1.19 8.60 42.32
CA ALA A 646 -0.66 7.80 41.27
C ALA A 646 0.87 7.78 41.31
N LEU A 647 1.45 6.61 41.08
CA LEU A 647 2.89 6.44 40.95
C LEU A 647 3.33 6.96 39.57
N ASN A 648 4.49 7.57 39.53
CA ASN A 648 5.07 8.04 38.26
C ASN A 648 5.57 6.88 37.39
N SER A 649 5.32 6.94 36.09
CA SER A 649 5.76 5.90 35.13
C SER A 649 7.28 5.72 35.09
N LEU A 650 8.05 6.82 35.11
CA LEU A 650 9.54 6.73 35.07
C LEU A 650 10.10 6.12 36.34
N GLU A 651 9.53 6.47 37.52
CA GLU A 651 9.92 5.88 38.80
C GLU A 651 9.60 4.38 38.83
N PHE A 652 8.41 4.01 38.38
CA PHE A 652 8.01 2.60 38.28
C PHE A 652 8.94 1.79 37.37
N LEU A 653 9.17 2.26 36.14
CA LEU A 653 9.99 1.56 35.17
C LEU A 653 11.44 1.46 35.61
N LYS A 654 11.98 2.52 36.22
CA LYS A 654 13.33 2.49 36.80
C LYS A 654 13.44 1.46 37.91
N ALA A 655 12.51 1.46 38.88
CA ALA A 655 12.48 0.50 39.98
C ALA A 655 12.31 -0.94 39.49
N ASN A 656 11.46 -1.17 38.47
CA ASN A 656 11.28 -2.48 37.85
C ASN A 656 12.57 -2.96 37.16
N ARG A 657 13.26 -2.10 36.45
CA ARG A 657 14.54 -2.43 35.77
C ARG A 657 15.64 -2.77 36.78
N GLU A 658 15.73 -2.03 37.93
CA GLU A 658 16.68 -2.30 38.99
C GLU A 658 16.36 -3.59 39.76
N ASN A 659 15.10 -3.90 39.98
CA ASN A 659 14.63 -5.04 40.78
C ASN A 659 13.36 -5.71 40.19
N PRO A 660 13.48 -6.46 39.08
CA PRO A 660 12.33 -6.99 38.35
C PRO A 660 11.53 -8.07 39.13
N THR A 661 12.08 -8.58 40.23
CA THR A 661 11.44 -9.62 41.07
C THR A 661 10.73 -9.06 42.30
N LEU A 662 10.79 -7.74 42.53
CA LEU A 662 10.18 -7.10 43.69
C LEU A 662 8.82 -6.49 43.33
N ASN A 663 7.75 -6.94 43.97
CA ASN A 663 6.40 -6.40 43.78
C ASN A 663 5.88 -5.71 45.08
N PRO A 664 6.08 -4.40 45.24
CA PRO A 664 5.43 -3.63 46.30
C PRO A 664 4.08 -3.02 45.89
N TYR A 665 3.56 -3.35 44.70
CA TYR A 665 2.47 -2.62 44.03
C TYR A 665 1.10 -3.31 44.17
N GLY A 666 1.05 -4.56 44.74
CA GLY A 666 -0.18 -5.31 44.92
C GLY A 666 -0.51 -6.26 43.75
N GLU A 667 -1.73 -6.76 43.71
CA GLU A 667 -2.19 -7.78 42.78
C GLU A 667 -2.90 -7.18 41.52
N GLN A 668 -3.47 -5.98 41.70
CA GLN A 668 -4.26 -5.28 40.66
C GLN A 668 -3.65 -3.92 40.36
N ILE A 669 -3.05 -3.79 39.20
CA ILE A 669 -2.33 -2.59 38.78
C ILE A 669 -3.07 -1.92 37.61
N VAL A 670 -3.33 -0.63 37.74
CA VAL A 670 -3.95 0.18 36.68
C VAL A 670 -2.95 1.20 36.15
N VAL A 671 -2.69 1.15 34.85
CA VAL A 671 -1.86 2.14 34.15
C VAL A 671 -2.75 3.15 33.43
N VAL A 672 -2.58 4.43 33.75
CA VAL A 672 -3.33 5.53 33.12
C VAL A 672 -2.50 6.16 32.02
N GLY A 673 -2.91 5.96 30.79
CA GLY A 673 -2.23 6.51 29.61
C GLY A 673 -2.52 5.72 28.35
N GLY A 674 -2.03 6.17 27.21
CA GLY A 674 -2.26 5.51 25.92
C GLY A 674 -1.09 5.64 24.95
N GLY A 675 0.12 5.99 25.43
CA GLY A 675 1.37 6.04 24.66
C GLY A 675 2.26 4.84 24.92
N ASN A 676 3.42 4.76 24.24
CA ASN A 676 4.38 3.67 24.38
C ASN A 676 4.86 3.49 25.83
N THR A 677 5.09 4.57 26.57
CA THR A 677 5.43 4.50 28.01
C THR A 677 4.36 3.79 28.84
N ALA A 678 3.06 3.95 28.48
CA ALA A 678 1.98 3.23 29.15
C ALA A 678 2.01 1.73 28.82
N MET A 679 2.32 1.36 27.56
CA MET A 679 2.50 -0.03 27.17
C MET A 679 3.69 -0.67 27.89
N ASP A 680 4.83 0.03 27.96
CA ASP A 680 5.99 -0.42 28.72
C ASP A 680 5.69 -0.65 30.20
N CYS A 681 4.95 0.28 30.85
CA CYS A 681 4.52 0.14 32.24
C CYS A 681 3.57 -1.06 32.44
N ALA A 682 2.62 -1.23 31.52
CA ALA A 682 1.66 -2.32 31.61
C ALA A 682 2.33 -3.69 31.45
N ARG A 683 3.16 -3.84 30.42
CA ARG A 683 3.93 -5.07 30.15
C ARG A 683 4.90 -5.39 31.29
N ALA A 684 5.64 -4.37 31.80
CA ALA A 684 6.51 -4.55 32.96
C ALA A 684 5.73 -4.95 34.21
N ALA A 685 4.52 -4.44 34.40
CA ALA A 685 3.67 -4.83 35.55
C ALA A 685 3.19 -6.28 35.44
N THR A 686 2.93 -6.84 34.24
CA THR A 686 2.54 -8.26 34.09
C THR A 686 3.64 -9.24 34.50
N THR A 687 4.90 -8.83 34.43
CA THR A 687 6.05 -9.69 34.79
C THR A 687 6.30 -9.76 36.29
N LEU A 688 5.68 -8.89 37.10
CA LEU A 688 5.91 -8.82 38.55
C LEU A 688 5.25 -10.02 39.27
N PRO A 689 5.94 -10.65 40.23
CA PRO A 689 5.42 -11.79 40.98
C PRO A 689 4.17 -11.40 41.76
N GLY A 690 3.13 -12.25 41.66
CA GLY A 690 1.88 -12.09 42.41
C GLY A 690 0.89 -11.08 41.81
N VAL A 691 1.19 -10.41 40.74
CA VAL A 691 0.22 -9.61 40.00
C VAL A 691 -0.77 -10.53 39.31
N LYS A 692 -2.07 -10.25 39.48
CA LYS A 692 -3.17 -11.03 38.92
C LYS A 692 -3.83 -10.34 37.74
N LYS A 693 -3.86 -9.03 37.76
CA LYS A 693 -4.50 -8.23 36.70
C LYS A 693 -3.77 -6.91 36.47
N VAL A 694 -3.51 -6.61 35.20
CA VAL A 694 -3.02 -5.31 34.73
C VAL A 694 -4.02 -4.73 33.76
N SER A 695 -4.46 -3.50 33.99
CA SER A 695 -5.40 -2.80 33.12
C SER A 695 -4.84 -1.44 32.68
N VAL A 696 -5.04 -1.10 31.41
CA VAL A 696 -4.73 0.23 30.87
C VAL A 696 -6.02 1.03 30.74
N VAL A 697 -6.07 2.18 31.41
CA VAL A 697 -7.18 3.15 31.35
C VAL A 697 -6.80 4.26 30.37
N CYS A 698 -7.59 4.46 29.33
CA CYS A 698 -7.36 5.51 28.32
C CYS A 698 -8.64 6.29 27.98
N ARG A 699 -8.52 7.61 27.84
CA ARG A 699 -9.62 8.51 27.46
C ARG A 699 -10.06 8.34 25.98
N ARG A 700 -9.33 7.58 25.21
CA ARG A 700 -9.59 7.24 23.79
C ARG A 700 -9.78 5.75 23.65
N ASN A 701 -10.33 5.33 22.51
CA ASN A 701 -10.34 3.92 22.14
C ASN A 701 -8.96 3.51 21.57
N LYS A 702 -8.70 2.22 21.46
CA LYS A 702 -7.43 1.64 20.95
C LYS A 702 -7.03 2.25 19.61
N ARG A 703 -7.98 2.43 18.69
CA ARG A 703 -7.76 3.03 17.37
C ARG A 703 -7.16 4.44 17.41
N ASN A 704 -7.50 5.24 18.43
CA ASN A 704 -7.08 6.62 18.61
C ASN A 704 -6.01 6.82 19.70
N MET A 705 -5.47 5.74 20.27
CA MET A 705 -4.34 5.81 21.19
C MET A 705 -3.06 6.26 20.47
N PRO A 706 -2.15 7.04 21.13
CA PRO A 706 -0.89 7.45 20.53
C PRO A 706 0.18 6.33 20.49
N ALA A 707 0.02 5.22 21.22
CA ALA A 707 0.97 4.10 21.23
C ALA A 707 1.11 3.50 19.81
N ASP A 708 2.29 2.99 19.48
CA ASP A 708 2.53 2.24 18.26
C ASP A 708 1.69 0.95 18.25
N GLU A 709 1.29 0.50 17.07
CA GLU A 709 0.43 -0.67 16.94
C GLU A 709 1.10 -1.95 17.45
N GLU A 710 2.38 -2.12 17.15
CA GLU A 710 3.19 -3.23 17.65
C GLU A 710 3.18 -3.30 19.18
N GLU A 711 3.40 -2.15 19.85
CA GLU A 711 3.40 -2.09 21.33
C GLU A 711 2.03 -2.41 21.93
N LEU A 712 0.97 -2.01 21.23
CA LEU A 712 -0.40 -2.34 21.64
C LEU A 712 -0.68 -3.84 21.50
N TYR A 713 -0.28 -4.48 20.38
CA TYR A 713 -0.43 -5.92 20.21
C TYR A 713 0.37 -6.71 21.24
N LEU A 714 1.62 -6.35 21.47
CA LEU A 714 2.45 -7.01 22.48
C LEU A 714 1.87 -6.90 23.89
N ALA A 715 1.26 -5.76 24.23
CA ALA A 715 0.56 -5.62 25.51
C ALA A 715 -0.70 -6.49 25.61
N LEU A 716 -1.45 -6.63 24.51
CA LEU A 716 -2.61 -7.54 24.44
C LEU A 716 -2.18 -9.01 24.58
N GLU A 717 -1.09 -9.42 23.93
CA GLU A 717 -0.52 -10.78 24.04
C GLU A 717 -0.03 -11.08 25.46
N ASP A 718 0.54 -10.11 26.15
CA ASP A 718 0.95 -10.22 27.55
C ASP A 718 -0.26 -10.25 28.54
N GLY A 719 -1.49 -10.21 28.03
CA GLY A 719 -2.73 -10.31 28.81
C GLY A 719 -3.16 -9.03 29.49
N VAL A 720 -2.71 -7.87 29.02
CA VAL A 720 -3.14 -6.55 29.52
C VAL A 720 -4.59 -6.27 29.12
N ASP A 721 -5.43 -5.87 30.07
CA ASP A 721 -6.83 -5.50 29.85
C ASP A 721 -6.94 -3.99 29.49
N PHE A 722 -7.62 -3.67 28.39
CA PHE A 722 -7.78 -2.28 27.92
C PHE A 722 -9.17 -1.74 28.24
N LEU A 723 -9.23 -0.77 29.14
CA LEU A 723 -10.42 -0.03 29.56
C LEU A 723 -10.49 1.30 28.81
N GLU A 724 -11.22 1.28 27.71
CA GLU A 724 -11.31 2.38 26.77
C GLU A 724 -12.33 3.45 27.19
N LEU A 725 -12.13 4.68 26.72
CA LEU A 725 -13.06 5.79 26.92
C LEU A 725 -13.35 6.06 28.40
N LEU A 726 -12.31 6.00 29.24
CA LEU A 726 -12.37 6.25 30.67
C LEU A 726 -11.36 7.34 31.08
N SER A 727 -11.81 8.28 31.91
CA SER A 727 -10.97 9.34 32.49
C SER A 727 -10.91 9.19 34.01
N PRO A 728 -9.73 9.01 34.63
CA PRO A 728 -9.62 8.81 36.07
C PRO A 728 -9.98 10.10 36.84
N ILE A 729 -10.72 9.96 37.91
CA ILE A 729 -11.17 11.06 38.79
C ILE A 729 -10.52 10.96 40.17
N LYS A 730 -10.62 9.80 40.84
CA LYS A 730 -10.03 9.59 42.18
C LYS A 730 -9.62 8.16 42.41
N HIS A 731 -8.66 7.93 43.33
CA HIS A 731 -8.20 6.61 43.78
C HIS A 731 -8.29 6.50 45.29
N GLU A 732 -9.26 5.70 45.77
CA GLU A 732 -9.52 5.50 47.20
C GLU A 732 -9.96 4.04 47.45
N ASN A 733 -9.65 3.48 48.62
CA ASN A 733 -10.07 2.16 49.03
C ASN A 733 -9.75 1.05 48.04
N GLN A 734 -8.58 1.11 47.39
CA GLN A 734 -8.15 0.17 46.34
C GLN A 734 -9.11 0.15 45.12
N GLN A 735 -9.73 1.28 44.83
CA GLN A 735 -10.57 1.51 43.66
C GLN A 735 -10.21 2.80 42.94
N LEU A 736 -10.10 2.74 41.61
CA LEU A 736 -9.99 3.89 40.74
C LEU A 736 -11.36 4.23 40.16
N THR A 737 -11.94 5.37 40.58
CA THR A 737 -13.18 5.90 39.99
C THR A 737 -12.83 6.64 38.71
N CYS A 738 -13.48 6.26 37.61
CA CYS A 738 -13.33 6.89 36.30
C CYS A 738 -14.66 7.40 35.76
N GLU A 739 -14.61 8.53 35.03
CA GLU A 739 -15.73 9.04 34.23
C GLU A 739 -15.71 8.39 32.83
N LYS A 740 -16.85 7.91 32.36
CA LYS A 740 -17.01 7.44 30.98
C LYS A 740 -16.95 8.61 30.00
N MET A 741 -16.26 8.40 28.88
CA MET A 741 -16.02 9.39 27.83
C MET A 741 -16.72 9.00 26.54
N VAL A 742 -17.03 10.00 25.71
CA VAL A 742 -17.40 9.83 24.30
C VAL A 742 -16.45 10.64 23.42
N LEU A 743 -16.24 10.22 22.20
CA LEU A 743 -15.40 10.95 21.26
C LEU A 743 -16.26 12.00 20.53
N GLY A 744 -15.92 13.28 20.68
CA GLY A 744 -16.53 14.40 19.96
C GLY A 744 -16.20 14.41 18.46
N GLU A 745 -16.61 15.48 17.77
CA GLU A 745 -16.31 15.70 16.36
C GLU A 745 -14.79 15.79 16.09
N ARG A 746 -14.39 15.55 14.85
CA ARG A 746 -12.99 15.70 14.42
C ARG A 746 -12.61 17.17 14.34
N ASP A 747 -11.49 17.55 14.93
CA ASP A 747 -10.90 18.88 14.79
C ASP A 747 -10.15 19.03 13.45
N ALA A 748 -9.64 20.22 13.16
CA ALA A 748 -8.90 20.52 11.93
C ALA A 748 -7.62 19.66 11.74
N SER A 749 -7.12 18.99 12.81
CA SER A 749 -6.03 18.03 12.76
C SER A 749 -6.51 16.57 12.60
N GLY A 750 -7.83 16.35 12.42
CA GLY A 750 -8.44 15.03 12.33
C GLY A 750 -8.60 14.30 13.68
N ARG A 751 -8.27 14.94 14.82
CA ARG A 751 -8.36 14.33 16.15
C ARG A 751 -9.75 14.51 16.75
N ARG A 752 -10.23 13.48 17.42
CA ARG A 752 -11.48 13.50 18.18
C ARG A 752 -11.19 13.77 19.67
N ARG A 753 -11.75 14.86 20.19
CA ARG A 753 -11.57 15.21 21.60
C ARG A 753 -12.48 14.38 22.50
N PRO A 754 -11.97 13.70 23.56
CA PRO A 754 -12.81 13.02 24.53
C PRO A 754 -13.67 14.03 25.34
N ILE A 755 -14.95 13.69 25.52
CA ILE A 755 -15.95 14.48 26.25
C ILE A 755 -16.53 13.61 27.35
N GLY A 756 -16.57 14.09 28.60
CA GLY A 756 -17.18 13.39 29.72
C GLY A 756 -18.70 13.25 29.60
N THR A 757 -19.21 12.11 30.05
CA THR A 757 -20.66 11.82 30.04
C THR A 757 -21.34 12.06 31.40
N GLY A 758 -20.56 12.24 32.48
CA GLY A 758 -21.03 12.29 33.85
C GLY A 758 -21.29 10.92 34.49
N GLU A 759 -21.16 9.82 33.73
CA GLU A 759 -21.33 8.46 34.26
C GLU A 759 -20.02 7.98 34.87
N MET A 760 -20.06 7.49 36.11
CA MET A 760 -18.90 7.02 36.87
C MET A 760 -18.86 5.50 36.92
N ILE A 761 -17.63 4.94 36.89
CA ILE A 761 -17.35 3.51 37.06
C ILE A 761 -16.16 3.34 38.00
N ASP A 762 -16.23 2.34 38.88
CA ASP A 762 -15.16 1.96 39.79
C ASP A 762 -14.40 0.75 39.28
N ILE A 763 -13.08 0.85 39.28
CA ILE A 763 -12.15 -0.19 38.79
C ILE A 763 -11.26 -0.59 39.97
N PRO A 764 -11.18 -1.90 40.29
CA PRO A 764 -10.25 -2.38 41.32
C PRO A 764 -8.80 -2.03 40.97
N ALA A 765 -8.08 -1.39 41.90
CA ALA A 765 -6.70 -0.94 41.70
C ALA A 765 -5.97 -0.83 43.04
N ASP A 766 -5.00 -1.70 43.29
CA ASP A 766 -4.10 -1.56 44.45
C ASP A 766 -3.12 -0.40 44.22
N THR A 767 -2.62 -0.32 42.98
CA THR A 767 -1.71 0.77 42.55
C THR A 767 -2.17 1.35 41.20
N VAL A 768 -2.11 2.68 41.11
CA VAL A 768 -2.31 3.43 39.85
C VAL A 768 -0.99 4.00 39.41
N ILE A 769 -0.60 3.73 38.14
CA ILE A 769 0.61 4.26 37.50
C ILE A 769 0.21 5.33 36.48
N ALA A 770 0.75 6.53 36.60
CA ALA A 770 0.46 7.64 35.67
C ALA A 770 1.51 7.71 34.55
N ALA A 771 1.12 7.30 33.35
CA ALA A 771 1.90 7.42 32.12
C ALA A 771 1.27 8.49 31.18
N VAL A 772 1.20 9.73 31.70
CA VAL A 772 0.50 10.86 31.06
C VAL A 772 1.44 11.85 30.36
N GLY A 773 2.62 11.39 30.05
CA GLY A 773 3.66 12.09 29.28
C GLY A 773 4.76 12.70 30.17
N GLU A 774 5.87 12.99 29.55
CA GLU A 774 7.08 13.61 30.14
C GLU A 774 7.17 15.07 29.70
N LYS A 775 8.02 15.85 30.38
CA LYS A 775 8.24 17.29 30.12
C LYS A 775 9.70 17.65 30.19
N VAL A 776 10.08 18.67 29.44
CA VAL A 776 11.37 19.30 29.49
C VAL A 776 11.51 20.16 30.79
N ASP A 777 12.70 20.20 31.33
CA ASP A 777 13.01 21.10 32.46
C ASP A 777 13.23 22.54 31.98
N THR A 778 12.15 23.27 31.80
CA THR A 778 12.17 24.67 31.34
C THR A 778 12.94 25.60 32.28
N GLU A 779 12.83 25.39 33.63
CA GLU A 779 13.48 26.21 34.64
C GLU A 779 15.01 26.12 34.54
N PHE A 780 15.52 24.92 34.23
CA PHE A 780 16.95 24.70 33.99
C PHE A 780 17.47 25.60 32.86
N TYR A 781 16.77 25.66 31.73
CA TYR A 781 17.20 26.48 30.58
C TYR A 781 17.06 27.97 30.85
N GLN A 782 16.02 28.40 31.54
CA GLN A 782 15.84 29.81 31.93
C GLN A 782 16.93 30.25 32.90
N ALA A 783 17.35 29.41 33.84
CA ALA A 783 18.45 29.69 34.75
C ALA A 783 19.82 29.86 34.03
N LEU A 784 19.98 29.17 32.85
CA LEU A 784 21.14 29.37 31.98
C LEU A 784 21.07 30.62 31.10
N GLY A 785 19.95 31.35 31.10
CA GLY A 785 19.69 32.48 30.21
C GLY A 785 19.33 32.08 28.78
N ILE A 786 18.94 30.79 28.55
CA ILE A 786 18.46 30.30 27.26
C ILE A 786 16.98 30.68 27.12
N HIS A 787 16.60 31.25 25.97
CA HIS A 787 15.24 31.68 25.72
C HIS A 787 14.29 30.47 25.54
N THR A 788 13.10 30.59 26.15
CA THR A 788 12.02 29.64 26.01
C THR A 788 10.76 30.35 25.51
N ASP A 789 9.92 29.64 24.76
CA ASP A 789 8.61 30.15 24.30
C ASP A 789 7.55 30.12 25.41
N ASN A 790 6.34 30.59 25.11
CA ASN A 790 5.21 30.63 26.04
C ASN A 790 4.73 29.23 26.49
N TYR A 791 5.17 28.18 25.85
CA TYR A 791 4.86 26.79 26.21
C TYR A 791 6.01 26.09 26.96
N GLY A 792 7.10 26.86 27.24
CA GLY A 792 8.29 26.37 27.93
C GLY A 792 9.27 25.60 27.04
N LYS A 793 9.08 25.61 25.72
CA LYS A 793 10.00 24.98 24.77
C LYS A 793 11.21 25.91 24.52
N VAL A 794 12.41 25.31 24.40
CA VAL A 794 13.63 26.05 24.07
C VAL A 794 13.51 26.69 22.69
N VAL A 795 13.89 27.96 22.57
CA VAL A 795 13.98 28.69 21.29
C VAL A 795 15.38 28.50 20.73
N SER A 796 15.52 27.74 19.66
CA SER A 796 16.75 27.49 18.93
C SER A 796 16.60 27.74 17.46
N ASN A 797 17.70 27.92 16.74
CA ASN A 797 17.70 27.95 15.28
C ASN A 797 17.26 26.57 14.72
N LYS A 798 16.31 26.51 13.81
CA LYS A 798 15.72 25.25 13.31
C LYS A 798 16.71 24.39 12.49
N GLU A 799 17.73 25.00 11.90
CA GLU A 799 18.71 24.31 11.07
C GLU A 799 19.97 23.93 11.83
N THR A 800 20.48 24.84 12.70
CA THR A 800 21.74 24.65 13.43
C THR A 800 21.55 24.17 14.87
N LEU A 801 20.35 24.36 15.44
CA LEU A 801 19.99 24.13 16.87
C LEU A 801 20.77 24.97 17.86
N GLU A 802 21.45 26.02 17.41
CA GLU A 802 22.09 26.98 18.25
C GLU A 802 21.05 27.86 18.96
N THR A 803 21.26 28.13 20.24
CA THR A 803 20.38 28.96 21.07
C THR A 803 20.72 30.48 20.91
N ASN A 804 20.08 31.32 21.70
CA ASN A 804 20.45 32.73 21.80
C ASN A 804 21.86 32.98 22.39
N ILE A 805 22.52 31.97 22.95
CA ILE A 805 23.89 32.04 23.49
C ILE A 805 24.83 31.42 22.45
N PRO A 806 25.79 32.18 21.87
CA PRO A 806 26.72 31.68 20.88
C PRO A 806 27.53 30.47 21.37
N GLY A 807 27.59 29.42 20.51
CA GLY A 807 28.26 28.15 20.80
C GLY A 807 27.50 27.27 21.80
N VAL A 808 26.22 27.57 22.09
CA VAL A 808 25.36 26.74 22.95
C VAL A 808 24.20 26.16 22.16
N TYR A 809 24.08 24.84 22.18
CA TYR A 809 23.10 24.07 21.46
C TYR A 809 22.20 23.27 22.40
N VAL A 810 20.97 22.97 21.96
CA VAL A 810 20.03 22.07 22.66
C VAL A 810 19.50 21.05 21.67
N ILE A 811 19.62 19.76 21.99
CA ILE A 811 19.27 18.65 21.07
C ILE A 811 18.41 17.56 21.71
N GLY A 812 17.75 16.74 20.90
CA GLY A 812 16.91 15.62 21.33
C GLY A 812 15.67 16.09 22.10
N ASP A 813 15.18 15.25 23.04
CA ASP A 813 13.96 15.57 23.79
C ASP A 813 14.04 16.89 24.55
N ALA A 814 15.23 17.35 24.89
CA ALA A 814 15.47 18.66 25.48
C ALA A 814 15.02 19.82 24.58
N ASN A 815 15.15 19.65 23.26
CA ASN A 815 14.73 20.61 22.24
C ASN A 815 13.31 20.30 21.70
N LEU A 816 13.05 19.04 21.39
CA LEU A 816 11.81 18.61 20.71
C LEU A 816 10.63 18.46 21.68
N GLY A 817 10.89 18.22 22.99
CA GLY A 817 10.00 17.52 23.90
C GLY A 817 10.12 16.00 23.69
N PRO A 818 9.36 15.17 24.42
CA PRO A 818 9.38 13.72 24.24
C PRO A 818 9.18 13.33 22.76
N ALA A 819 10.21 12.73 22.16
CA ALA A 819 10.27 12.39 20.75
C ALA A 819 10.91 11.00 20.55
N THR A 820 11.22 10.64 19.30
CA THR A 820 11.82 9.35 18.99
C THR A 820 13.35 9.40 19.02
N ILE A 821 13.99 8.24 19.25
CA ILE A 821 15.46 8.11 19.24
C ILE A 821 16.05 8.58 17.91
N VAL A 822 15.41 8.24 16.80
CA VAL A 822 15.92 8.63 15.47
C VAL A 822 15.81 10.14 15.21
N GLU A 823 14.84 10.84 15.81
CA GLU A 823 14.77 12.30 15.79
C GLU A 823 15.84 12.93 16.66
N ALA A 824 16.18 12.31 17.80
CA ALA A 824 17.30 12.74 18.64
C ALA A 824 18.65 12.62 17.89
N ILE A 825 18.84 11.58 17.09
CA ILE A 825 20.01 11.43 16.18
C ILE A 825 19.99 12.55 15.11
N ALA A 826 18.83 12.87 14.55
CA ALA A 826 18.70 13.93 13.55
C ALA A 826 19.11 15.31 14.12
N ASP A 827 18.69 15.61 15.34
CA ASP A 827 19.12 16.83 16.04
C ASP A 827 20.64 16.84 16.32
N ALA A 828 21.19 15.71 16.78
CA ALA A 828 22.64 15.56 16.97
C ALA A 828 23.41 15.79 15.66
N THR A 829 22.90 15.29 14.55
CA THR A 829 23.48 15.46 13.22
C THR A 829 23.50 16.94 12.79
N LYS A 830 22.40 17.67 12.99
CA LYS A 830 22.34 19.12 12.68
C LYS A 830 23.36 19.93 13.49
N ALA A 831 23.41 19.70 14.81
CA ALA A 831 24.36 20.40 15.68
C ALA A 831 25.82 20.06 15.32
N ALA A 832 26.14 18.78 15.10
CA ALA A 832 27.49 18.34 14.71
C ALA A 832 27.91 18.94 13.36
N ASN A 833 27.02 18.90 12.35
CA ASN A 833 27.31 19.49 11.03
C ASN A 833 27.59 21.00 11.13
N ASN A 834 26.84 21.74 11.95
CA ASN A 834 27.09 23.16 12.15
C ASN A 834 28.44 23.43 12.85
N ILE A 835 28.79 22.63 13.89
CA ILE A 835 30.05 22.78 14.61
C ILE A 835 31.26 22.41 13.74
N CYS A 836 31.14 21.35 12.95
CA CYS A 836 32.22 20.88 12.09
C CYS A 836 32.33 21.64 10.75
N LEU A 837 31.33 22.47 10.42
CA LEU A 837 31.19 23.16 9.11
C LEU A 837 31.23 22.17 7.94
N VAL A 838 30.69 20.99 8.14
CA VAL A 838 30.68 19.88 7.15
C VAL A 838 29.25 19.58 6.78
N HIS A 839 28.99 19.47 5.48
CA HIS A 839 27.71 19.02 4.92
C HIS A 839 27.85 17.68 4.16
N ASN A 840 29.02 17.05 4.17
CA ASN A 840 29.35 15.91 3.33
C ASN A 840 29.19 14.58 4.08
N HIS A 841 28.84 13.56 3.33
CA HIS A 841 28.80 12.17 3.75
C HIS A 841 30.17 11.53 3.56
N HIS A 842 30.63 10.75 4.54
CA HIS A 842 31.90 10.01 4.47
C HIS A 842 31.81 8.72 3.67
N TYR A 843 30.60 8.27 3.40
CA TYR A 843 30.37 7.08 2.57
C TYR A 843 30.30 7.52 1.10
N GLU A 844 31.32 7.15 0.32
CA GLU A 844 31.22 7.17 -1.13
C GLU A 844 30.07 6.23 -1.52
N LYS A 845 29.04 6.80 -2.11
CA LYS A 845 27.97 6.04 -2.71
C LYS A 845 28.63 5.19 -3.77
N ASP A 846 28.93 3.90 -3.43
CA ASP A 846 29.12 2.92 -4.49
C ASP A 846 27.93 3.14 -5.41
N ASN A 847 28.17 3.53 -6.66
CA ASN A 847 27.14 3.52 -7.68
C ASN A 847 26.73 2.06 -7.77
N LEU A 848 25.80 1.66 -6.88
CA LEU A 848 25.04 0.46 -7.05
C LEU A 848 24.34 0.71 -8.39
N ASN A 849 24.98 0.30 -9.49
CA ASN A 849 24.34 0.15 -10.77
C ASN A 849 23.26 -0.89 -10.53
N SER A 850 22.16 -0.41 -10.00
CA SER A 850 20.99 -1.23 -9.76
C SER A 850 20.57 -1.71 -11.13
N ASP A 851 20.75 -2.98 -11.39
CA ASP A 851 20.25 -3.60 -12.61
C ASP A 851 18.74 -3.41 -12.63
N VAL A 852 18.27 -2.51 -13.47
CA VAL A 852 16.85 -2.20 -13.64
C VAL A 852 16.06 -3.49 -13.91
N ALA A 853 16.62 -4.43 -14.65
CA ALA A 853 16.00 -5.72 -14.94
C ALA A 853 15.84 -6.56 -13.64
N PHE A 854 16.85 -6.56 -12.77
CA PHE A 854 16.78 -7.25 -11.47
C PHE A 854 15.66 -6.68 -10.59
N VAL A 855 15.56 -5.35 -10.50
CA VAL A 855 14.52 -4.68 -9.71
C VAL A 855 13.13 -4.97 -10.28
N ARG A 856 12.98 -4.86 -11.60
CA ARG A 856 11.72 -5.15 -12.30
C ARG A 856 11.26 -6.60 -12.13
N ASN A 857 12.19 -7.55 -12.00
CA ASN A 857 11.85 -8.95 -11.78
C ASN A 857 11.14 -9.22 -10.46
N LYS A 858 11.27 -8.32 -9.47
CA LYS A 858 10.56 -8.39 -8.17
C LYS A 858 9.14 -7.82 -8.23
N ARG A 859 8.81 -7.02 -9.25
CA ARG A 859 7.50 -6.38 -9.36
C ARG A 859 6.42 -7.40 -9.73
N GLY A 860 5.25 -7.25 -9.13
CA GLY A 860 4.12 -8.16 -9.33
C GLY A 860 4.23 -9.48 -8.58
N ILE A 861 5.33 -9.75 -7.87
CA ILE A 861 5.53 -10.96 -7.06
C ILE A 861 5.22 -10.66 -5.60
N LEU A 862 4.19 -11.33 -5.07
CA LEU A 862 3.85 -11.33 -3.65
C LEU A 862 4.56 -12.52 -2.98
N VAL A 863 5.13 -12.28 -1.80
CA VAL A 863 5.76 -13.34 -1.02
C VAL A 863 4.67 -14.07 -0.24
N THR A 864 4.56 -15.36 -0.48
CA THR A 864 3.65 -16.28 0.23
C THR A 864 4.41 -17.10 1.27
N ASP A 865 3.71 -17.70 2.23
CA ASP A 865 4.32 -18.51 3.30
C ASP A 865 5.13 -19.71 2.78
N GLU A 866 4.86 -20.16 1.56
CA GLU A 866 5.61 -21.24 0.89
C GLU A 866 6.94 -20.77 0.28
N MET A 867 7.17 -19.48 0.17
CA MET A 867 8.37 -18.91 -0.44
C MET A 867 9.44 -18.63 0.62
N SER A 868 10.61 -19.26 0.49
CA SER A 868 11.78 -18.87 1.27
C SER A 868 12.36 -17.55 0.76
N CYS A 869 12.10 -16.46 1.50
CA CYS A 869 12.51 -15.11 1.13
C CYS A 869 12.94 -14.32 2.38
N SER A 870 14.16 -13.76 2.39
CA SER A 870 14.59 -12.90 3.50
C SER A 870 13.88 -11.54 3.44
N GLN A 871 13.70 -10.89 4.57
CA GLN A 871 13.08 -9.54 4.61
C GLN A 871 13.82 -8.55 3.70
N ALA A 872 15.15 -8.61 3.69
CA ALA A 872 15.98 -7.73 2.89
C ALA A 872 15.75 -7.90 1.37
N SER A 873 15.58 -9.14 0.90
CA SER A 873 15.40 -9.45 -0.53
C SER A 873 14.04 -8.99 -1.09
N ARG A 874 13.06 -8.68 -0.25
CA ARG A 874 11.75 -8.13 -0.63
C ARG A 874 11.80 -6.68 -1.11
N CYS A 875 12.93 -5.97 -0.91
CA CYS A 875 13.06 -4.55 -1.25
C CYS A 875 12.85 -4.30 -2.75
N LEU A 876 11.95 -3.35 -3.09
CA LEU A 876 11.65 -2.94 -4.47
C LEU A 876 12.60 -1.88 -5.01
N GLU A 877 13.59 -1.43 -4.22
CA GLU A 877 14.60 -0.42 -4.62
C GLU A 877 14.01 0.81 -5.33
N CYS A 878 13.01 1.43 -4.72
CA CYS A 878 12.20 2.51 -5.31
C CYS A 878 13.00 3.76 -5.75
N SER A 879 14.25 3.91 -5.29
CA SER A 879 15.18 4.96 -5.77
C SER A 879 15.83 4.62 -7.11
N THR A 880 15.77 3.37 -7.56
CA THR A 880 16.25 2.93 -8.86
C THR A 880 15.16 3.06 -9.91
N ILE A 881 13.97 2.60 -9.58
CA ILE A 881 12.80 2.64 -10.44
C ILE A 881 11.51 2.64 -9.63
N CYS A 882 10.58 3.54 -9.97
CA CYS A 882 9.23 3.56 -9.42
C CYS A 882 8.21 3.56 -10.58
N GLU A 883 7.64 2.43 -10.92
CA GLU A 883 6.63 2.28 -11.97
C GLU A 883 5.22 2.03 -11.42
N SER A 884 4.94 2.44 -10.16
CA SER A 884 3.66 2.13 -9.50
C SER A 884 2.45 2.66 -10.28
N CYS A 885 2.51 3.88 -10.81
CA CYS A 885 1.39 4.46 -11.58
C CYS A 885 1.16 3.75 -12.94
N MET A 886 2.20 3.17 -13.54
CA MET A 886 2.07 2.31 -14.72
C MET A 886 1.45 0.96 -14.35
N ASP A 887 1.95 0.31 -13.28
CA ASP A 887 1.47 -1.00 -12.85
C ASP A 887 -0.04 -1.01 -12.58
N VAL A 888 -0.51 -0.02 -11.80
CA VAL A 888 -1.88 0.04 -11.30
C VAL A 888 -2.87 0.64 -12.29
N CYS A 889 -2.40 1.17 -13.43
CA CYS A 889 -3.28 1.75 -14.43
C CYS A 889 -4.01 0.63 -15.21
N PRO A 890 -5.33 0.48 -15.06
CA PRO A 890 -6.08 -0.55 -15.78
C PRO A 890 -6.01 -0.32 -17.30
N ASN A 891 -6.07 0.94 -17.73
CA ASN A 891 -6.10 1.33 -19.15
C ASN A 891 -4.72 1.43 -19.81
N ARG A 892 -3.63 1.22 -19.05
CA ARG A 892 -2.24 1.35 -19.52
C ARG A 892 -1.88 2.75 -20.02
N ALA A 893 -2.56 3.78 -19.50
CA ALA A 893 -2.37 5.19 -19.88
C ALA A 893 -1.05 5.80 -19.36
N ASN A 894 -0.40 5.21 -18.36
CA ASN A 894 0.96 5.59 -17.96
C ASN A 894 1.95 4.61 -18.57
N ILE A 895 2.87 5.10 -19.38
CA ILE A 895 3.87 4.29 -20.09
C ILE A 895 5.28 4.62 -19.62
N VAL A 896 6.17 3.64 -19.73
CA VAL A 896 7.61 3.83 -19.49
C VAL A 896 8.30 4.05 -20.82
N VAL A 897 9.07 5.10 -20.92
CA VAL A 897 9.92 5.41 -22.07
C VAL A 897 11.38 5.58 -21.61
N TYR A 898 12.34 5.26 -22.45
CA TYR A 898 13.75 5.37 -22.10
C TYR A 898 14.37 6.61 -22.77
N VAL A 899 14.75 7.59 -21.97
CA VAL A 899 15.44 8.80 -22.43
C VAL A 899 16.91 8.67 -22.03
N GLU A 900 17.81 8.59 -23.00
CA GLU A 900 19.24 8.40 -22.77
C GLU A 900 19.55 7.19 -21.83
N GLY A 901 18.79 6.12 -22.00
CA GLY A 901 18.92 4.90 -21.20
C GLY A 901 18.29 4.95 -19.79
N LYS A 902 17.69 6.08 -19.38
CA LYS A 902 16.97 6.23 -18.12
C LYS A 902 15.46 6.10 -18.36
N PRO A 903 14.76 5.24 -17.58
CA PRO A 903 13.31 5.12 -17.70
C PRO A 903 12.61 6.39 -17.20
N GLN A 904 11.63 6.88 -17.96
CA GLN A 904 10.75 8.00 -17.61
C GLN A 904 9.29 7.59 -17.75
N ILE A 905 8.40 8.19 -16.96
CA ILE A 905 6.97 7.95 -17.05
C ILE A 905 6.31 9.07 -17.83
N VAL A 906 5.60 8.70 -18.90
CA VAL A 906 4.76 9.61 -19.69
C VAL A 906 3.30 9.22 -19.52
N HIS A 907 2.43 10.19 -19.32
CA HIS A 907 0.99 10.00 -19.32
C HIS A 907 0.42 10.17 -20.73
N VAL A 908 -0.42 9.24 -21.18
CA VAL A 908 -1.10 9.30 -22.50
C VAL A 908 -2.57 9.63 -22.25
N ASP A 909 -2.95 10.87 -22.51
CA ASP A 909 -4.25 11.45 -22.15
C ASP A 909 -5.44 10.65 -22.68
N ARG A 910 -5.47 10.35 -23.97
CA ARG A 910 -6.58 9.65 -24.62
C ARG A 910 -6.93 8.26 -24.06
N MET A 911 -5.99 7.60 -23.39
CA MET A 911 -6.21 6.29 -22.78
C MET A 911 -6.74 6.39 -21.35
N CYS A 912 -6.71 7.56 -20.76
CA CYS A 912 -7.06 7.81 -19.37
C CYS A 912 -8.57 8.12 -19.24
N ASN A 913 -9.19 7.60 -18.17
CA ASN A 913 -10.54 7.97 -17.75
C ASN A 913 -10.53 8.64 -16.36
N GLU A 914 -9.40 9.16 -15.92
CA GLU A 914 -9.22 9.82 -14.62
C GLU A 914 -9.78 9.03 -13.41
N CYS A 915 -9.66 7.71 -13.44
CA CYS A 915 -10.21 6.85 -12.38
C CYS A 915 -9.60 7.09 -10.98
N GLY A 916 -8.42 7.74 -10.89
CA GLY A 916 -7.74 8.06 -9.64
C GLY A 916 -6.84 6.95 -9.08
N ASN A 917 -6.87 5.74 -9.64
CA ASN A 917 -6.15 4.61 -9.06
C ASN A 917 -4.63 4.82 -8.94
N CYS A 918 -4.01 5.49 -9.93
CA CYS A 918 -2.58 5.81 -9.89
C CYS A 918 -2.23 6.84 -8.81
N GLU A 919 -3.14 7.74 -8.45
CA GLU A 919 -3.00 8.66 -7.31
C GLU A 919 -2.91 7.89 -5.99
N THR A 920 -3.79 6.91 -5.79
CA THR A 920 -3.82 6.09 -4.57
C THR A 920 -2.43 5.51 -4.23
N PHE A 921 -1.71 5.00 -5.22
CA PHE A 921 -0.42 4.30 -5.02
C PHE A 921 0.82 5.15 -5.33
N CYS A 922 0.66 6.39 -5.76
CA CYS A 922 1.79 7.29 -5.94
C CYS A 922 2.43 7.61 -4.58
N PRO A 923 3.74 7.44 -4.40
CA PRO A 923 4.41 7.82 -3.15
C PRO A 923 4.45 9.34 -2.93
N TYR A 924 4.25 10.14 -3.95
CA TYR A 924 4.12 11.60 -3.84
C TYR A 924 2.69 11.99 -3.47
N ALA A 925 2.50 13.15 -2.85
CA ALA A 925 1.19 13.78 -2.64
C ALA A 925 0.70 14.40 -3.96
N SER A 926 0.36 13.55 -4.92
CA SER A 926 0.21 13.92 -6.31
C SER A 926 -0.67 12.92 -7.05
N ALA A 927 -1.34 13.40 -8.10
CA ALA A 927 -2.17 12.62 -9.01
C ALA A 927 -1.42 12.45 -10.36
N PRO A 928 -0.75 11.31 -10.61
CA PRO A 928 0.06 11.12 -11.83
C PRO A 928 -0.71 11.38 -13.13
N TYR A 929 -2.00 11.10 -13.19
CA TYR A 929 -2.84 11.37 -14.36
C TYR A 929 -3.05 12.86 -14.64
N LYS A 930 -2.72 13.76 -13.67
CA LYS A 930 -2.74 15.22 -13.81
C LYS A 930 -1.35 15.85 -13.79
N ASP A 931 -0.46 15.29 -12.98
CA ASP A 931 0.80 15.95 -12.61
C ASP A 931 2.02 15.42 -13.40
N LYS A 932 1.91 14.26 -14.08
CA LYS A 932 2.99 13.76 -14.96
C LYS A 932 2.94 14.44 -16.33
N PHE A 933 4.10 14.55 -16.96
CA PHE A 933 4.18 15.11 -18.32
C PHE A 933 3.33 14.29 -19.29
N THR A 934 2.39 14.96 -19.96
CA THR A 934 1.30 14.33 -20.70
C THR A 934 1.53 14.42 -22.23
N LEU A 935 1.37 13.30 -22.92
CA LEU A 935 1.26 13.21 -24.37
C LEU A 935 -0.21 13.36 -24.78
N PHE A 936 -0.52 14.33 -25.62
CA PHE A 936 -1.84 14.51 -26.22
C PHE A 936 -1.83 13.99 -27.66
N ASN A 937 -2.89 13.26 -28.03
CA ASN A 937 -3.01 12.67 -29.36
C ASN A 937 -3.74 13.58 -30.35
N SER A 938 -4.40 14.62 -29.87
CA SER A 938 -5.05 15.65 -30.72
C SER A 938 -4.91 17.04 -30.10
N GLU A 939 -5.05 18.06 -30.94
CA GLU A 939 -5.08 19.45 -30.51
C GLU A 939 -6.31 19.75 -29.64
N ALA A 940 -7.43 19.06 -29.87
CA ALA A 940 -8.65 19.18 -29.08
C ALA A 940 -8.42 18.67 -27.66
N ASP A 941 -7.81 17.48 -27.48
CA ASP A 941 -7.47 16.92 -26.17
C ASP A 941 -6.50 17.85 -25.42
N PHE A 942 -5.53 18.42 -26.14
CA PHE A 942 -4.58 19.36 -25.54
C PHE A 942 -5.28 20.58 -24.95
N TYR A 943 -6.24 21.21 -25.69
CA TYR A 943 -6.92 22.41 -25.18
C TYR A 943 -7.99 22.11 -24.12
N ASP A 944 -8.51 20.92 -24.10
CA ASP A 944 -9.51 20.49 -23.11
C ASP A 944 -8.88 20.11 -21.75
N SER A 945 -7.57 19.84 -21.71
CA SER A 945 -6.81 19.49 -20.51
C SER A 945 -6.10 20.72 -19.91
N THR A 946 -5.75 20.63 -18.62
CA THR A 946 -4.89 21.58 -17.91
C THR A 946 -3.48 21.04 -17.62
N ASN A 947 -3.23 19.76 -17.94
CA ASN A 947 -1.96 19.10 -17.64
C ASN A 947 -0.78 19.75 -18.34
N SER A 948 0.38 19.79 -17.69
CA SER A 948 1.65 20.08 -18.37
C SER A 948 1.96 18.94 -19.33
N GLY A 949 2.18 19.25 -20.60
CA GLY A 949 2.37 18.22 -21.63
C GLY A 949 2.48 18.80 -23.03
N PHE A 950 2.49 17.96 -24.03
CA PHE A 950 2.71 18.37 -25.41
C PHE A 950 1.84 17.59 -26.41
N TYR A 951 1.55 18.26 -27.53
CA TYR A 951 0.96 17.70 -28.72
C TYR A 951 1.90 17.92 -29.91
N VAL A 952 2.18 16.90 -30.70
CA VAL A 952 3.08 16.96 -31.86
C VAL A 952 2.29 17.44 -33.09
N GLN A 953 2.50 18.70 -33.49
CA GLN A 953 1.87 19.28 -34.69
C GLN A 953 2.53 18.82 -35.97
N ASN A 954 3.87 18.74 -35.96
CA ASN A 954 4.65 18.28 -37.12
C ASN A 954 5.83 17.43 -36.64
N PRO A 955 5.77 16.10 -36.82
CA PRO A 955 6.84 15.20 -36.36
C PRO A 955 8.13 15.31 -37.18
N VAL A 956 8.06 15.75 -38.46
CA VAL A 956 9.23 15.88 -39.33
C VAL A 956 10.06 17.09 -38.90
N ASP A 957 9.42 18.22 -38.71
CA ASP A 957 10.07 19.48 -38.29
C ASP A 957 10.17 19.57 -36.74
N LYS A 958 9.69 18.56 -36.01
CA LYS A 958 9.65 18.51 -34.54
C LYS A 958 8.98 19.73 -33.92
N ILE A 959 7.84 20.15 -34.48
CA ILE A 959 7.05 21.28 -33.98
C ILE A 959 6.00 20.74 -33.02
N CYS A 960 6.02 21.26 -31.80
CA CYS A 960 5.11 20.87 -30.72
C CYS A 960 4.33 22.06 -30.18
N LEU A 961 3.06 21.80 -29.83
CA LEU A 961 2.30 22.65 -28.93
C LEU A 961 2.61 22.17 -27.51
N LEU A 962 3.16 23.04 -26.68
CA LEU A 962 3.64 22.74 -25.34
C LEU A 962 2.87 23.54 -24.29
N ARG A 963 2.46 22.89 -23.20
CA ARG A 963 1.98 23.54 -21.97
C ARG A 963 2.91 23.20 -20.82
N LEU A 964 3.50 24.21 -20.19
CA LEU A 964 4.27 24.08 -18.96
C LEU A 964 3.69 25.02 -17.89
N TRP A 965 3.29 24.46 -16.75
CA TRP A 965 2.74 25.22 -15.62
C TRP A 965 1.68 26.25 -16.01
N GLY A 966 0.79 25.87 -16.94
CA GLY A 966 -0.30 26.70 -17.44
C GLY A 966 0.03 27.63 -18.60
N THR A 967 1.32 27.81 -18.95
CA THR A 967 1.73 28.60 -20.11
C THR A 967 1.74 27.73 -21.36
N VAL A 968 1.08 28.21 -22.43
CA VAL A 968 1.01 27.52 -23.73
C VAL A 968 1.90 28.22 -24.74
N SER A 969 2.71 27.44 -25.45
CA SER A 969 3.57 27.95 -26.54
C SER A 969 3.70 26.93 -27.68
N THR A 970 3.94 27.37 -28.88
CA THR A 970 4.38 26.51 -29.98
C THR A 970 5.90 26.60 -30.07
N ILE A 971 6.57 25.49 -30.05
CA ILE A 971 8.03 25.40 -30.07
C ILE A 971 8.50 24.46 -31.19
N GLN A 972 9.67 24.74 -31.72
CA GLN A 972 10.41 23.82 -32.58
C GLN A 972 11.58 23.25 -31.76
N LEU A 973 11.61 21.94 -31.53
CA LEU A 973 12.57 21.31 -30.60
C LEU A 973 14.03 21.40 -31.05
N THR A 974 14.28 21.83 -32.31
CA THR A 974 15.63 22.04 -32.86
C THR A 974 16.16 23.45 -32.64
N ASP A 975 15.33 24.37 -32.12
CA ASP A 975 15.73 25.77 -31.89
C ASP A 975 16.68 25.87 -30.69
N GLN A 976 17.62 26.82 -30.77
CA GLN A 976 18.54 27.13 -29.67
C GLN A 976 17.93 28.13 -28.70
N GLY A 977 18.21 27.94 -27.38
CA GLY A 977 17.81 28.87 -26.34
C GLY A 977 16.32 28.83 -25.99
N LEU A 978 15.69 27.69 -26.17
CA LEU A 978 14.32 27.46 -25.69
C LEU A 978 14.25 27.62 -24.17
N ASP A 979 13.26 28.36 -23.69
CA ASP A 979 12.95 28.46 -22.25
C ASP A 979 12.14 27.21 -21.78
N VAL A 980 12.75 26.02 -21.97
CA VAL A 980 12.19 24.69 -21.63
C VAL A 980 13.32 23.86 -21.02
N PRO A 981 13.09 23.14 -19.92
CA PRO A 981 14.09 22.25 -19.34
C PRO A 981 14.64 21.23 -20.35
N GLU A 982 15.95 21.02 -20.34
CA GLU A 982 16.66 20.15 -21.32
C GLU A 982 16.16 18.71 -21.27
N ASP A 983 15.83 18.19 -20.07
CA ASP A 983 15.27 16.86 -19.86
C ASP A 983 13.88 16.68 -20.51
N LEU A 984 13.05 17.72 -20.53
CA LEU A 984 11.76 17.70 -21.23
C LEU A 984 11.94 17.79 -22.75
N ILE A 985 12.92 18.55 -23.24
CA ILE A 985 13.26 18.58 -24.67
C ILE A 985 13.72 17.18 -25.11
N ALA A 986 14.64 16.56 -24.36
CA ALA A 986 15.13 15.22 -24.64
C ALA A 986 13.98 14.20 -24.65
N LEU A 987 13.06 14.29 -23.67
CA LEU A 987 11.88 13.43 -23.59
C LEU A 987 10.97 13.58 -24.82
N MET A 988 10.64 14.82 -25.23
CA MET A 988 9.79 15.07 -26.40
C MET A 988 10.44 14.57 -27.70
N VAL A 989 11.75 14.79 -27.87
CA VAL A 989 12.50 14.28 -29.04
C VAL A 989 12.47 12.77 -29.08
N THR A 990 12.76 12.10 -27.95
CA THR A 990 12.71 10.62 -27.82
C THR A 990 11.32 10.09 -28.15
N MET A 991 10.26 10.76 -27.66
CA MET A 991 8.88 10.36 -27.96
C MET A 991 8.58 10.42 -29.46
N ILE A 992 9.05 11.47 -30.17
CA ILE A 992 8.83 11.61 -31.61
C ILE A 992 9.63 10.57 -32.42
N GLU A 993 10.88 10.31 -32.03
CA GLU A 993 11.80 9.46 -32.81
C GLU A 993 11.61 7.96 -32.55
N GLU A 994 11.39 7.60 -31.29
CA GLU A 994 11.42 6.20 -30.85
C GLU A 994 10.03 5.66 -30.46
N TYR A 995 9.13 6.52 -29.94
CA TYR A 995 7.81 6.13 -29.44
C TYR A 995 6.64 6.71 -30.27
N ALA A 996 6.87 6.94 -31.56
CA ALA A 996 5.85 7.50 -32.47
C ALA A 996 4.54 6.68 -32.52
N TYR A 997 4.60 5.41 -32.23
CA TYR A 997 3.43 4.51 -32.19
C TYR A 997 2.44 4.90 -31.06
N CYS A 998 2.90 5.58 -30.01
CA CYS A 998 2.03 6.09 -28.92
C CYS A 998 1.19 7.30 -29.35
N MET A 999 1.54 7.95 -30.47
CA MET A 999 0.86 9.14 -30.97
C MET A 999 -0.24 8.81 -31.99
N GLN A 1000 -0.33 7.56 -32.44
CA GLN A 1000 -1.34 7.15 -33.42
C GLN A 1000 -2.72 7.00 -32.75
N ALA A 1001 -3.75 7.50 -33.46
CA ALA A 1001 -5.13 7.48 -32.98
C ALA A 1001 -5.83 6.11 -33.19
#